data_5daa88b23ba9240674970529b2efd2b1
#
_entry.id   5daa88b23ba9240674970529b2efd2b1
#
_cell.length_a   1.000
_cell.length_b   1.000
_cell.length_c   1.000
_cell.angle_alpha   90.00
_cell.angle_beta   90.00
_cell.angle_gamma   90.00
#
_symmetry.space_group_name_H-M   'P 1'
#
loop_
_entity.id
_entity.type
_entity.pdbx_description
1 polymer ?
#
loop_
_entity_poly.entity_id
_entity_poly.type
_entity_poly.pdbx_seq_one_letter_code
_entity_poly.pdbx_strand_id
1 'polypeptide(L)'
;MVRSIVLVRLLCAYAFCAAVIALWLGFAPPSAAHSRLDGEDVISFTRLGASEKTLRGPYDATYVDFSLPATWELQSGAQLELQLNTFFATGNRPALGTAVPAGAYTPGQSLGGTLQIVLNSVTLGTVLLDQPGERTITIPITDTALLPIRSDERHFLSILLDTHEPCGTEQYTSVIVRPSSSLVLPHRLVAPSTDLGRLPFPLLQRAFLPDAATIVVPDAPTAAELQAALSISAGLGHLSGGALALDLVPIARLTEQHRNQSHLIFVGKPSAFPILDQAHLPTPLSADGFAALGAAPDDGVVQMVVSPWNDAKVLLIASGSRDTGVVKAAQAISNGPVRAGAHPNLALIAATKPQAAAQAVSVDRTFADLGYDTQKLYGLGGQYAAVRFNVPPGQVADGDAYLDLQFVHTALLDYDQSNLMISLNDEPIASVRFDDNSTRLGSTRLVIPGSALRPGSNQLTMRADLLPRASCTDPRGSGLWIVIRSNSLLHLPLAPSQDTQVVQQFDLPSYPMPFTVAPNLDGMAFVLGTNDPNGWNIAQQIANDLGKQMQGSLVDLLVVYANSVPEDVRQQRDLLVVGRTDQIPLLGDLSSVLPAPFAPGSALASEPDAPVEYRMPKDASLGYLNILPAPWNANRTILTVLGSTDEGLRWAGEALTTPKLRGTLTGNTAVIQGERIDSHDTRIKAVVPTPTPTPTAPTADSQRTSIFLLIALSVVGLILLGGILYLFLWWRRRKTKPVAAPGINEQPEN
;
A
#
# COMPACT_ATOMS: atom_id res chain seq x y z
N MET A 1 45.19 -68.13 -3.17
CA MET A 1 45.07 -67.30 -4.36
C MET A 1 43.77 -66.52 -4.41
N VAL A 2 42.64 -66.99 -3.91
CA VAL A 2 41.32 -66.28 -4.01
C VAL A 2 41.22 -65.07 -3.09
N ARG A 3 41.88 -65.04 -1.91
CA ARG A 3 41.83 -63.88 -0.97
C ARG A 3 42.61 -62.65 -1.46
N SER A 4 43.64 -62.81 -2.27
CA SER A 4 44.43 -61.67 -2.78
C SER A 4 43.71 -60.92 -3.95
N ILE A 5 42.85 -61.58 -4.72
CA ILE A 5 42.12 -61.01 -5.84
C ILE A 5 40.95 -60.13 -5.35
N VAL A 6 40.32 -60.53 -4.23
CA VAL A 6 39.27 -59.74 -3.61
C VAL A 6 39.76 -58.42 -2.99
N LEU A 7 40.96 -58.50 -2.34
CA LEU A 7 41.58 -57.32 -1.72
C LEU A 7 42.04 -56.30 -2.77
N VAL A 8 42.56 -56.76 -3.92
CA VAL A 8 42.95 -55.85 -5.04
C VAL A 8 41.74 -55.23 -5.69
N ARG A 9 40.62 -55.95 -5.85
CA ARG A 9 39.39 -55.38 -6.39
C ARG A 9 38.74 -54.37 -5.44
N LEU A 10 38.78 -54.59 -4.13
CA LEU A 10 38.30 -53.62 -3.12
C LEU A 10 39.19 -52.37 -3.06
N LEU A 11 40.49 -52.50 -3.16
CA LEU A 11 41.43 -51.37 -3.21
C LEU A 11 41.25 -50.53 -4.51
N CYS A 12 41.06 -51.21 -5.65
CA CYS A 12 40.78 -50.50 -6.93
C CYS A 12 39.40 -49.79 -6.90
N ALA A 13 38.37 -50.38 -6.30
CA ALA A 13 37.07 -49.73 -6.13
C ALA A 13 37.16 -48.52 -5.18
N TYR A 14 37.93 -48.62 -4.11
CA TYR A 14 38.16 -47.52 -3.18
C TYR A 14 38.95 -46.35 -3.81
N ALA A 15 39.98 -46.68 -4.61
CA ALA A 15 40.77 -45.70 -5.33
C ALA A 15 39.95 -45.02 -6.44
N PHE A 16 39.05 -45.77 -7.12
CA PHE A 16 38.17 -45.19 -8.12
C PHE A 16 37.12 -44.30 -7.49
N CYS A 17 36.48 -44.70 -6.36
CA CYS A 17 35.59 -43.85 -5.62
C CYS A 17 36.26 -42.60 -5.05
N ALA A 18 37.49 -42.71 -4.52
CA ALA A 18 38.27 -41.59 -4.03
C ALA A 18 38.65 -40.60 -5.18
N ALA A 19 38.97 -41.13 -6.36
CA ALA A 19 39.28 -40.32 -7.53
C ALA A 19 38.01 -39.60 -8.08
N VAL A 20 36.84 -40.25 -8.05
CA VAL A 20 35.56 -39.63 -8.43
C VAL A 20 35.15 -38.55 -7.42
N ILE A 21 35.36 -38.80 -6.13
CA ILE A 21 35.06 -37.78 -5.09
C ILE A 21 36.07 -36.63 -5.18
N ALA A 22 37.36 -36.89 -5.47
CA ALA A 22 38.34 -35.83 -5.70
C ALA A 22 38.05 -35.00 -6.98
N LEU A 23 37.53 -35.63 -8.05
CA LEU A 23 37.03 -34.91 -9.23
C LEU A 23 35.77 -34.07 -8.94
N TRP A 24 34.88 -34.52 -8.06
CA TRP A 24 33.72 -33.76 -7.61
C TRP A 24 34.09 -32.63 -6.64
N LEU A 25 35.13 -32.78 -5.83
CA LEU A 25 35.64 -31.73 -4.96
C LEU A 25 36.58 -30.74 -5.68
N GLY A 26 37.10 -31.11 -6.86
CA GLY A 26 37.93 -30.25 -7.71
C GLY A 26 37.13 -29.38 -8.68
N PHE A 27 35.83 -29.66 -8.88
CA PHE A 27 34.86 -28.81 -9.53
C PHE A 27 33.90 -28.18 -8.48
N ALA A 28 34.42 -27.72 -7.36
CA ALA A 28 33.79 -26.61 -6.72
C ALA A 28 33.79 -25.48 -7.78
N PRO A 29 32.64 -24.97 -8.25
CA PRO A 29 32.67 -23.73 -9.01
C PRO A 29 33.50 -22.78 -8.15
N PRO A 30 34.37 -21.93 -8.74
CA PRO A 30 35.05 -20.92 -7.95
C PRO A 30 33.97 -20.32 -7.09
N SER A 31 34.17 -20.33 -5.78
CA SER A 31 33.31 -19.62 -4.84
C SER A 31 33.03 -18.32 -5.56
N ALA A 32 31.78 -18.08 -5.94
CA ALA A 32 31.40 -16.79 -6.40
C ALA A 32 31.93 -15.88 -5.31
N ALA A 33 33.14 -15.36 -5.48
CA ALA A 33 33.57 -14.15 -4.85
C ALA A 33 32.31 -13.35 -4.96
N HIS A 34 31.74 -12.95 -3.84
CA HIS A 34 30.60 -12.08 -3.78
C HIS A 34 30.80 -11.14 -4.93
N SER A 35 30.16 -11.47 -6.09
CA SER A 35 29.97 -10.47 -7.08
C SER A 35 29.26 -9.41 -6.27
N ARG A 36 30.04 -8.40 -5.83
CA ARG A 36 29.48 -7.10 -5.66
C ARG A 36 28.36 -7.07 -6.68
N LEU A 37 27.21 -6.58 -6.27
CA LEU A 37 26.18 -6.13 -7.16
C LEU A 37 26.79 -5.02 -8.06
N ASP A 38 27.87 -5.33 -8.76
CA ASP A 38 28.42 -4.59 -9.88
C ASP A 38 27.38 -4.75 -10.95
N GLY A 39 26.51 -3.81 -10.89
CA GLY A 39 25.54 -3.35 -11.80
C GLY A 39 25.09 -4.40 -12.81
N GLU A 40 23.97 -5.01 -12.53
CA GLU A 40 23.17 -5.50 -13.63
C GLU A 40 22.74 -4.26 -14.42
N ASP A 41 23.57 -3.85 -15.40
CA ASP A 41 23.29 -2.69 -16.26
C ASP A 41 21.96 -2.84 -17.00
N VAL A 42 21.39 -4.04 -17.04
CA VAL A 42 20.16 -4.38 -17.77
C VAL A 42 18.97 -4.48 -16.82
N ILE A 43 17.97 -3.63 -17.03
CA ILE A 43 16.76 -3.58 -16.22
C ILE A 43 15.56 -3.85 -17.11
N SER A 44 14.92 -5.02 -16.94
CA SER A 44 13.72 -5.36 -17.71
C SER A 44 12.51 -4.50 -17.32
N PHE A 45 11.57 -4.32 -18.25
CA PHE A 45 10.30 -3.64 -17.98
C PHE A 45 9.49 -4.34 -16.89
N THR A 46 9.59 -5.66 -16.77
CA THR A 46 9.01 -6.40 -15.65
C THR A 46 9.53 -5.90 -14.31
N ARG A 47 10.84 -5.65 -14.20
CA ARG A 47 11.48 -5.14 -12.97
C ARG A 47 11.07 -3.71 -12.66
N LEU A 48 10.72 -2.92 -13.69
CA LEU A 48 10.14 -1.59 -13.56
C LEU A 48 8.63 -1.60 -13.27
N GLY A 49 8.03 -2.79 -13.10
CA GLY A 49 6.60 -2.93 -12.82
C GLY A 49 5.70 -2.85 -14.05
N ALA A 50 6.27 -2.80 -15.26
CA ALA A 50 5.49 -2.77 -16.48
C ALA A 50 5.10 -4.19 -16.94
N SER A 51 3.83 -4.34 -17.34
CA SER A 51 3.29 -5.57 -17.92
C SER A 51 3.27 -5.49 -19.45
N GLU A 52 2.96 -6.63 -20.08
CA GLU A 52 2.73 -6.66 -21.53
C GLU A 52 1.63 -5.67 -21.92
N LYS A 53 1.90 -4.88 -22.97
CA LYS A 53 0.96 -3.88 -23.45
C LYS A 53 0.75 -4.01 -24.95
N THR A 54 -0.51 -4.15 -25.36
CA THR A 54 -0.90 -4.08 -26.76
C THR A 54 -1.33 -2.66 -27.13
N LEU A 55 -0.60 -2.03 -28.04
CA LEU A 55 -0.95 -0.75 -28.65
C LEU A 55 -1.72 -0.99 -29.95
N ARG A 56 -2.74 -0.17 -30.21
CA ARG A 56 -3.64 -0.33 -31.37
C ARG A 56 -3.74 0.96 -32.16
N GLY A 57 -3.54 0.87 -33.47
CA GLY A 57 -3.75 2.00 -34.37
C GLY A 57 -5.20 2.55 -34.36
N PRO A 58 -5.45 3.79 -34.84
CA PRO A 58 -4.43 4.66 -35.44
C PRO A 58 -3.48 5.30 -34.45
N TYR A 59 -3.91 5.58 -33.20
CA TYR A 59 -3.12 6.19 -32.14
C TYR A 59 -3.29 5.42 -30.84
N ASP A 60 -2.19 5.08 -30.19
CA ASP A 60 -2.17 4.50 -28.84
C ASP A 60 -0.85 4.81 -28.15
N ALA A 61 -0.79 4.61 -26.82
CA ALA A 61 0.41 4.88 -26.05
C ALA A 61 0.57 3.93 -24.88
N THR A 62 1.81 3.72 -24.48
CA THR A 62 2.13 3.14 -23.17
C THR A 62 3.26 3.92 -22.50
N TYR A 63 3.28 3.85 -21.19
CA TYR A 63 4.17 4.64 -20.36
C TYR A 63 4.86 3.74 -19.35
N VAL A 64 6.13 4.03 -19.07
CA VAL A 64 6.90 3.37 -18.00
C VAL A 64 7.58 4.44 -17.18
N ASP A 65 7.20 4.51 -15.92
CA ASP A 65 7.82 5.40 -14.94
C ASP A 65 8.87 4.63 -14.15
N PHE A 66 10.03 5.23 -13.94
CA PHE A 66 11.07 4.62 -13.11
C PHE A 66 11.94 5.69 -12.44
N SER A 67 12.63 5.30 -11.37
CA SER A 67 13.66 6.10 -10.73
C SER A 67 14.95 5.31 -10.68
N LEU A 68 16.08 6.00 -10.72
CA LEU A 68 17.40 5.40 -10.62
C LEU A 68 17.83 5.33 -9.15
N PRO A 69 18.58 4.27 -8.75
CA PRO A 69 19.15 4.24 -7.41
C PRO A 69 20.11 5.41 -7.18
N ALA A 70 20.06 5.98 -5.98
CA ALA A 70 20.94 7.09 -5.58
C ALA A 70 22.43 6.75 -5.63
N THR A 71 22.74 5.47 -5.66
CA THR A 71 24.11 4.94 -5.73
C THR A 71 24.62 4.76 -7.14
N TRP A 72 23.81 5.11 -8.15
CA TRP A 72 24.20 4.98 -9.55
C TRP A 72 24.67 6.31 -10.14
N GLU A 73 25.88 6.32 -10.61
CA GLU A 73 26.38 7.37 -11.49
C GLU A 73 26.42 6.81 -12.91
N LEU A 74 25.47 7.26 -13.73
CA LEU A 74 25.34 6.77 -15.11
C LEU A 74 26.59 7.07 -15.91
N GLN A 75 26.94 6.14 -16.78
CA GLN A 75 28.01 6.27 -17.77
C GLN A 75 27.42 6.36 -19.17
N SER A 76 28.21 6.83 -20.12
CA SER A 76 27.81 6.89 -21.54
C SER A 76 27.54 5.50 -22.09
N GLY A 77 26.65 5.41 -23.09
CA GLY A 77 26.30 4.16 -23.76
C GLY A 77 24.96 3.56 -23.31
N ALA A 78 24.13 4.32 -22.61
CA ALA A 78 22.78 3.90 -22.26
C ALA A 78 21.95 3.57 -23.51
N GLN A 79 21.15 2.50 -23.43
CA GLN A 79 20.35 1.99 -24.55
C GLN A 79 18.99 1.50 -24.04
N LEU A 80 18.00 1.58 -24.92
CA LEU A 80 16.70 0.95 -24.75
C LEU A 80 16.59 -0.22 -25.73
N GLU A 81 16.39 -1.42 -25.23
CA GLU A 81 16.11 -2.62 -26.04
C GLU A 81 14.61 -2.90 -25.98
N LEU A 82 13.90 -2.61 -27.07
CA LEU A 82 12.48 -2.89 -27.20
C LEU A 82 12.25 -4.21 -27.88
N GLN A 83 11.53 -5.11 -27.22
CA GLN A 83 11.02 -6.34 -27.82
C GLN A 83 9.56 -6.12 -28.20
N LEU A 84 9.30 -6.13 -29.49
CA LEU A 84 8.02 -5.82 -30.09
C LEU A 84 7.49 -7.01 -30.89
N ASN A 85 6.16 -7.17 -30.90
CA ASN A 85 5.49 -8.02 -31.85
C ASN A 85 4.46 -7.18 -32.60
N THR A 86 4.65 -7.02 -33.90
CA THR A 86 3.80 -6.21 -34.77
C THR A 86 2.91 -7.11 -35.62
N PHE A 87 1.61 -6.82 -35.68
CA PHE A 87 0.67 -7.58 -36.49
C PHE A 87 -0.46 -6.70 -37.01
N PHE A 88 -1.13 -7.20 -38.03
CA PHE A 88 -2.29 -6.57 -38.65
C PHE A 88 -3.56 -7.24 -38.12
N ALA A 89 -4.44 -6.49 -37.52
CA ALA A 89 -5.72 -6.99 -37.02
C ALA A 89 -6.85 -6.53 -37.95
N THR A 90 -7.80 -7.42 -38.21
CA THR A 90 -9.03 -7.14 -38.93
C THR A 90 -10.26 -7.39 -38.08
N GLY A 91 -11.29 -6.57 -38.25
CA GLY A 91 -12.56 -6.71 -37.53
C GLY A 91 -12.93 -5.50 -36.67
N ASN A 92 -14.10 -5.56 -36.04
CA ASN A 92 -14.54 -4.50 -35.15
C ASN A 92 -13.53 -4.29 -34.03
N ARG A 93 -13.12 -3.05 -33.82
CA ARG A 93 -12.16 -2.66 -32.78
C ARG A 93 -12.65 -3.17 -31.42
N PRO A 94 -11.95 -4.15 -30.82
CA PRO A 94 -12.39 -4.65 -29.52
C PRO A 94 -12.37 -3.53 -28.49
N ALA A 95 -13.32 -3.55 -27.54
CA ALA A 95 -13.31 -2.62 -26.41
C ALA A 95 -11.98 -2.68 -25.67
N LEU A 96 -11.52 -1.54 -25.13
CA LEU A 96 -10.32 -1.45 -24.32
C LEU A 96 -10.29 -2.57 -23.27
N GLY A 97 -9.22 -3.38 -23.24
CA GLY A 97 -9.03 -4.46 -22.28
C GLY A 97 -9.39 -5.87 -22.75
N THR A 98 -9.95 -6.07 -23.95
CA THR A 98 -10.15 -7.40 -24.53
C THR A 98 -8.89 -7.90 -25.25
N ALA A 99 -8.48 -9.13 -24.94
CA ALA A 99 -7.43 -9.80 -25.71
C ALA A 99 -7.81 -9.84 -27.19
N VAL A 100 -6.94 -9.32 -28.06
CA VAL A 100 -7.11 -9.42 -29.51
C VAL A 100 -6.81 -10.86 -29.87
N PRO A 101 -7.74 -11.62 -30.51
CA PRO A 101 -7.37 -12.89 -31.12
C PRO A 101 -6.19 -12.63 -32.04
N ALA A 102 -5.21 -13.53 -32.10
CA ALA A 102 -4.12 -13.44 -33.05
C ALA A 102 -4.74 -13.26 -34.45
N GLY A 103 -4.76 -12.00 -34.89
CA GLY A 103 -5.42 -11.63 -36.14
C GLY A 103 -4.72 -12.31 -37.29
N ALA A 104 -5.47 -12.85 -38.20
CA ALA A 104 -4.93 -13.44 -39.39
C ALA A 104 -4.24 -12.31 -40.21
N TYR A 105 -2.93 -12.23 -40.10
CA TYR A 105 -2.12 -11.43 -41.00
C TYR A 105 -2.29 -11.99 -42.39
N THR A 106 -2.71 -11.15 -43.35
CA THR A 106 -2.78 -11.53 -44.74
C THR A 106 -1.42 -11.24 -45.38
N PRO A 107 -0.66 -12.26 -45.82
CA PRO A 107 0.63 -12.06 -46.48
C PRO A 107 0.49 -11.12 -47.68
N GLY A 108 1.35 -10.09 -47.75
CA GLY A 108 1.35 -9.10 -48.82
C GLY A 108 0.69 -7.76 -48.49
N GLN A 109 0.02 -7.60 -47.30
CA GLN A 109 -0.37 -6.27 -46.81
C GLN A 109 0.84 -5.55 -46.23
N SER A 110 1.07 -4.31 -46.67
CA SER A 110 2.08 -3.45 -46.04
C SER A 110 1.56 -2.94 -44.70
N LEU A 111 2.32 -3.18 -43.64
CA LEU A 111 2.13 -2.49 -42.39
C LEU A 111 2.56 -1.04 -42.59
N GLY A 112 1.88 -0.13 -41.94
CA GLY A 112 2.22 1.30 -41.96
C GLY A 112 2.26 1.86 -40.54
N GLY A 113 2.92 3.00 -40.40
CA GLY A 113 2.96 3.72 -39.14
C GLY A 113 4.32 3.71 -38.46
N THR A 114 4.35 4.35 -37.34
CA THR A 114 5.56 4.60 -36.55
C THR A 114 5.31 4.37 -35.06
N LEU A 115 6.37 3.96 -34.37
CA LEU A 115 6.46 3.96 -32.93
C LEU A 115 7.47 5.02 -32.51
N GLN A 116 7.00 6.10 -31.91
CA GLN A 116 7.89 7.15 -31.40
C GLN A 116 8.21 6.87 -29.93
N ILE A 117 9.48 6.92 -29.58
CA ILE A 117 9.99 6.68 -28.24
C ILE A 117 10.50 8.00 -27.65
N VAL A 118 9.96 8.37 -26.50
CA VAL A 118 10.28 9.64 -25.83
C VAL A 118 10.65 9.36 -24.38
N LEU A 119 11.79 9.84 -23.93
CA LEU A 119 12.23 9.75 -22.54
C LEU A 119 12.41 11.18 -21.99
N ASN A 120 11.75 11.51 -20.88
CA ASN A 120 11.82 12.83 -20.24
C ASN A 120 11.62 13.99 -21.24
N SER A 121 10.63 13.87 -22.14
CA SER A 121 10.34 14.83 -23.22
C SER A 121 11.39 14.90 -24.34
N VAL A 122 12.43 14.09 -24.31
CA VAL A 122 13.41 13.98 -25.39
C VAL A 122 13.05 12.80 -26.30
N THR A 123 12.86 13.03 -27.58
CA THR A 123 12.60 11.94 -28.54
C THR A 123 13.91 11.18 -28.76
N LEU A 124 13.92 9.91 -28.36
CA LEU A 124 15.07 9.01 -28.55
C LEU A 124 15.15 8.49 -30.00
N GLY A 125 13.98 8.19 -30.57
CA GLY A 125 13.93 7.65 -31.95
C GLY A 125 12.51 7.37 -32.41
N THR A 126 12.39 7.01 -33.68
CA THR A 126 11.15 6.59 -34.32
C THR A 126 11.40 5.27 -35.04
N VAL A 127 10.59 4.28 -34.72
CA VAL A 127 10.64 2.94 -35.31
C VAL A 127 9.57 2.82 -36.36
N LEU A 128 9.96 2.43 -37.61
CA LEU A 128 9.00 2.14 -38.66
C LEU A 128 8.36 0.76 -38.42
N LEU A 129 7.05 0.68 -38.60
CA LEU A 129 6.26 -0.54 -38.48
C LEU A 129 6.03 -1.15 -39.89
N ASP A 130 7.13 -1.52 -40.54
CA ASP A 130 7.17 -2.00 -41.93
C ASP A 130 7.14 -3.53 -42.04
N GLN A 131 7.31 -4.26 -40.93
CA GLN A 131 7.39 -5.71 -40.89
C GLN A 131 6.56 -6.29 -39.77
N PRO A 132 5.77 -7.35 -40.00
CA PRO A 132 5.08 -8.08 -38.98
C PRO A 132 6.01 -9.03 -38.22
N GLY A 133 5.58 -9.45 -37.03
CA GLY A 133 6.25 -10.45 -36.23
C GLY A 133 7.09 -9.87 -35.08
N GLU A 134 7.85 -10.74 -34.43
CA GLU A 134 8.73 -10.40 -33.31
C GLU A 134 10.00 -9.68 -33.79
N ARG A 135 10.32 -8.58 -33.13
CA ARG A 135 11.51 -7.77 -33.41
C ARG A 135 12.13 -7.26 -32.11
N THR A 136 13.45 -7.25 -32.05
CA THR A 136 14.20 -6.53 -31.00
C THR A 136 14.85 -5.30 -31.66
N ILE A 137 14.65 -4.14 -31.05
CA ILE A 137 15.14 -2.87 -31.57
C ILE A 137 15.94 -2.19 -30.46
N THR A 138 17.17 -1.83 -30.77
CA THR A 138 18.06 -1.12 -29.86
C THR A 138 18.07 0.37 -30.22
N ILE A 139 17.77 1.22 -29.24
CA ILE A 139 17.70 2.67 -29.39
C ILE A 139 18.69 3.29 -28.40
N PRO A 140 19.68 4.06 -28.85
CA PRO A 140 20.60 4.74 -27.93
C PRO A 140 19.87 5.82 -27.14
N ILE A 141 20.19 5.91 -25.86
CA ILE A 141 19.67 6.94 -24.96
C ILE A 141 20.75 8.00 -24.80
N THR A 142 20.42 9.24 -25.09
CA THR A 142 21.33 10.36 -24.91
C THR A 142 21.42 10.78 -23.44
N ASP A 143 22.57 11.27 -23.01
CA ASP A 143 22.76 11.74 -21.62
C ASP A 143 21.76 12.82 -21.25
N THR A 144 21.38 13.69 -22.20
CA THR A 144 20.35 14.72 -21.97
C THR A 144 18.97 14.15 -21.71
N ALA A 145 18.63 12.99 -22.26
CA ALA A 145 17.36 12.32 -22.03
C ALA A 145 17.29 11.67 -20.63
N LEU A 146 18.43 11.41 -20.01
CA LEU A 146 18.53 10.87 -18.65
C LEU A 146 18.54 11.93 -17.56
N LEU A 147 18.45 13.22 -17.93
CA LEU A 147 18.28 14.28 -16.94
C LEU A 147 16.82 14.31 -16.46
N PRO A 148 16.55 14.12 -15.16
CA PRO A 148 15.20 14.19 -14.65
C PRO A 148 14.64 15.58 -14.81
N ILE A 149 13.45 15.69 -15.41
CA ILE A 149 12.74 16.98 -15.57
C ILE A 149 11.70 17.21 -14.46
N ARG A 150 11.43 16.20 -13.66
CA ARG A 150 10.46 16.22 -12.57
C ARG A 150 11.15 16.47 -11.23
N SER A 151 10.48 17.19 -10.35
CA SER A 151 10.97 17.46 -8.99
C SER A 151 11.07 16.22 -8.11
N ASP A 152 10.38 15.12 -8.49
CA ASP A 152 10.44 13.83 -7.81
C ASP A 152 11.54 12.90 -8.35
N GLU A 153 12.41 13.42 -9.22
CA GLU A 153 13.55 12.73 -9.87
C GLU A 153 13.14 11.45 -10.66
N ARG A 154 11.85 11.29 -10.99
CA ARG A 154 11.36 10.17 -11.79
C ARG A 154 11.56 10.43 -13.28
N HIS A 155 11.95 9.37 -13.98
CA HIS A 155 12.03 9.31 -15.44
C HIS A 155 10.72 8.81 -16.01
N PHE A 156 10.33 9.36 -17.16
CA PHE A 156 9.08 9.04 -17.83
C PHE A 156 9.36 8.61 -19.28
N LEU A 157 9.26 7.32 -19.54
CA LEU A 157 9.37 6.74 -20.87
C LEU A 157 7.99 6.61 -21.50
N SER A 158 7.81 7.21 -22.67
CA SER A 158 6.58 7.12 -23.47
C SER A 158 6.87 6.37 -24.76
N ILE A 159 6.04 5.40 -25.12
CA ILE A 159 6.06 4.66 -26.36
C ILE A 159 4.73 4.95 -27.07
N LEU A 160 4.78 5.67 -28.18
CA LEU A 160 3.64 6.27 -28.85
C LEU A 160 3.47 5.66 -30.23
N LEU A 161 2.31 5.04 -30.47
CA LEU A 161 1.93 4.45 -31.76
C LEU A 161 1.19 5.49 -32.61
N ASP A 162 1.61 5.62 -33.86
CA ASP A 162 0.90 6.37 -34.89
C ASP A 162 0.97 5.59 -36.19
N THR A 163 -0.14 5.01 -36.63
CA THR A 163 -0.20 4.19 -37.83
C THR A 163 -0.69 4.95 -39.05
N HIS A 164 -1.10 6.23 -38.89
CA HIS A 164 -1.69 7.07 -39.93
C HIS A 164 -2.91 6.43 -40.64
N GLU A 165 -3.49 5.41 -40.03
CA GLU A 165 -4.68 4.74 -40.54
C GLU A 165 -5.90 5.67 -40.46
N PRO A 166 -6.78 5.69 -41.47
CA PRO A 166 -8.04 6.43 -41.37
C PRO A 166 -8.88 5.90 -40.23
N CYS A 167 -9.57 6.81 -39.51
CA CYS A 167 -10.48 6.44 -38.48
C CYS A 167 -11.67 5.64 -38.99
N GLY A 168 -12.09 4.62 -38.26
CA GLY A 168 -13.24 3.78 -38.61
C GLY A 168 -12.92 2.66 -39.61
N THR A 169 -11.65 2.42 -39.93
CA THR A 169 -11.26 1.24 -40.72
C THR A 169 -11.41 -0.03 -39.89
N GLU A 170 -11.86 -1.11 -40.53
CA GLU A 170 -11.92 -2.43 -39.92
C GLU A 170 -10.52 -3.08 -39.80
N GLN A 171 -9.50 -2.47 -40.39
CA GLN A 171 -8.12 -2.95 -40.37
C GLN A 171 -7.26 -1.97 -39.59
N TYR A 172 -6.45 -2.47 -38.67
CA TYR A 172 -5.55 -1.65 -37.88
C TYR A 172 -4.26 -2.39 -37.53
N THR A 173 -3.16 -1.64 -37.46
CA THR A 173 -1.88 -2.14 -37.00
C THR A 173 -1.88 -2.20 -35.49
N SER A 174 -1.42 -3.31 -34.91
CA SER A 174 -1.23 -3.48 -33.49
C SER A 174 0.21 -3.85 -33.17
N VAL A 175 0.69 -3.33 -32.05
CA VAL A 175 2.05 -3.59 -31.54
C VAL A 175 1.98 -4.06 -30.11
N ILE A 176 2.50 -5.24 -29.83
CA ILE A 176 2.69 -5.71 -28.46
C ILE A 176 4.08 -5.26 -28.01
N VAL A 177 4.14 -4.49 -26.93
CA VAL A 177 5.38 -4.18 -26.21
C VAL A 177 5.59 -5.25 -25.16
N ARG A 178 6.66 -6.02 -25.26
CA ARG A 178 6.96 -7.13 -24.36
C ARG A 178 7.56 -6.64 -23.05
N PRO A 179 7.19 -7.25 -21.90
CA PRO A 179 7.78 -6.92 -20.61
C PRO A 179 9.24 -7.35 -20.48
N SER A 180 9.74 -8.18 -21.41
CA SER A 180 11.15 -8.52 -21.58
C SER A 180 11.98 -7.41 -22.24
N SER A 181 11.36 -6.34 -22.76
CA SER A 181 12.07 -5.10 -23.12
C SER A 181 12.89 -4.60 -21.93
N SER A 182 14.01 -3.95 -22.17
CA SER A 182 14.95 -3.56 -21.13
C SER A 182 15.60 -2.21 -21.37
N LEU A 183 15.97 -1.55 -20.28
CA LEU A 183 16.91 -0.45 -20.26
C LEU A 183 18.30 -1.00 -19.95
N VAL A 184 19.27 -0.71 -20.79
CA VAL A 184 20.68 -0.96 -20.55
C VAL A 184 21.29 0.35 -20.09
N LEU A 185 21.66 0.45 -18.83
CA LEU A 185 22.14 1.68 -18.18
C LEU A 185 23.51 1.46 -17.54
N PRO A 186 24.60 1.56 -18.34
CA PRO A 186 25.94 1.47 -17.81
C PRO A 186 26.14 2.49 -16.70
N HIS A 187 26.63 2.03 -15.53
CA HIS A 187 26.81 2.89 -14.39
C HIS A 187 28.00 2.44 -13.52
N ARG A 188 28.49 3.33 -12.71
CA ARG A 188 29.37 2.99 -11.59
C ARG A 188 28.65 3.23 -10.28
N LEU A 189 28.98 2.44 -9.27
CA LEU A 189 28.47 2.65 -7.93
C LEU A 189 29.21 3.82 -7.27
N VAL A 190 28.42 4.71 -6.66
CA VAL A 190 28.90 5.84 -5.87
C VAL A 190 28.24 5.82 -4.51
N ALA A 191 28.88 6.42 -3.52
CA ALA A 191 28.27 6.58 -2.22
C ALA A 191 27.06 7.53 -2.31
N PRO A 192 25.95 7.21 -1.61
CA PRO A 192 24.76 8.06 -1.60
C PRO A 192 25.05 9.42 -0.96
N SER A 193 24.32 10.45 -1.38
CA SER A 193 24.42 11.78 -0.78
C SER A 193 24.02 11.75 0.70
N THR A 194 24.80 12.43 1.54
CA THR A 194 24.53 12.58 2.97
C THR A 194 23.98 13.96 3.33
N ASP A 195 23.47 14.71 2.36
CA ASP A 195 22.87 16.03 2.57
C ASP A 195 21.49 15.89 3.27
N LEU A 196 21.42 16.38 4.51
CA LEU A 196 20.21 16.40 5.34
C LEU A 196 19.07 17.23 4.72
N GLY A 197 19.41 18.22 3.88
CA GLY A 197 18.44 19.03 3.16
C GLY A 197 17.65 18.25 2.11
N ARG A 198 18.06 17.01 1.81
CA ARG A 198 17.40 16.13 0.83
C ARG A 198 16.55 15.03 1.48
N LEU A 199 16.43 14.98 2.82
CA LEU A 199 15.57 13.97 3.48
C LEU A 199 14.15 14.00 2.92
N PRO A 200 13.52 12.85 2.71
CA PRO A 200 13.90 11.48 3.11
C PRO A 200 14.93 10.78 2.21
N PHE A 201 15.41 11.42 1.13
CA PHE A 201 16.49 10.85 0.31
C PHE A 201 17.82 10.83 1.11
N PRO A 202 18.65 9.74 1.07
CA PRO A 202 18.52 8.55 0.21
C PRO A 202 17.80 7.36 0.86
N LEU A 203 17.13 7.52 2.01
CA LEU A 203 16.38 6.45 2.66
C LEU A 203 15.21 5.97 1.77
N LEU A 204 14.56 6.94 1.09
CA LEU A 204 13.48 6.71 0.14
C LEU A 204 13.94 7.19 -1.24
N GLN A 205 14.05 6.29 -2.18
CA GLN A 205 14.49 6.58 -3.54
C GLN A 205 13.38 6.33 -4.58
N ARG A 206 12.40 5.46 -4.24
CA ARG A 206 11.35 4.98 -5.17
C ARG A 206 11.93 4.40 -6.46
N ALA A 207 13.15 3.87 -6.36
CA ALA A 207 13.78 3.14 -7.45
C ALA A 207 13.16 1.74 -7.59
N PHE A 208 13.60 0.98 -8.59
CA PHE A 208 13.18 -0.41 -8.80
C PHE A 208 13.71 -1.39 -7.73
N LEU A 209 14.53 -0.94 -6.80
CA LEU A 209 14.94 -1.67 -5.59
C LEU A 209 14.07 -1.25 -4.41
N PRO A 210 13.67 -2.18 -3.54
CA PRO A 210 12.92 -1.83 -2.35
C PRO A 210 13.70 -0.89 -1.43
N ASP A 211 13.05 0.20 -1.00
CA ASP A 211 13.60 1.07 0.03
C ASP A 211 13.36 0.47 1.41
N ALA A 212 14.43 0.34 2.20
CA ALA A 212 14.36 -0.22 3.56
C ALA A 212 15.28 0.53 4.52
N ALA A 213 14.78 0.79 5.73
CA ALA A 213 15.57 1.35 6.81
C ALA A 213 15.23 0.66 8.14
N THR A 214 16.24 0.55 9.03
CA THR A 214 16.08 -0.02 10.37
C THR A 214 16.37 1.07 11.40
N ILE A 215 15.39 1.32 12.26
CA ILE A 215 15.53 2.21 13.42
C ILE A 215 16.18 1.43 14.55
N VAL A 216 17.29 1.94 15.07
CA VAL A 216 18.07 1.31 16.13
C VAL A 216 17.97 2.14 17.39
N VAL A 217 17.46 1.54 18.46
CA VAL A 217 17.29 2.17 19.78
C VAL A 217 18.21 1.51 20.81
N PRO A 218 18.47 2.12 21.98
CA PRO A 218 19.16 1.46 23.09
C PRO A 218 18.50 0.14 23.50
N ASP A 219 19.23 -0.75 24.18
CA ASP A 219 18.66 -2.00 24.69
C ASP A 219 17.62 -1.77 25.81
N ALA A 220 17.77 -0.69 26.55
CA ALA A 220 16.81 -0.23 27.55
C ALA A 220 16.50 1.26 27.26
N PRO A 221 15.71 1.55 26.21
CA PRO A 221 15.41 2.92 25.81
C PRO A 221 14.58 3.63 26.87
N THR A 222 14.72 4.93 27.00
CA THR A 222 13.76 5.74 27.75
C THR A 222 12.46 5.90 26.97
N ALA A 223 11.38 6.29 27.62
CA ALA A 223 10.13 6.58 26.92
C ALA A 223 10.31 7.69 25.86
N ALA A 224 11.17 8.66 26.12
CA ALA A 224 11.50 9.73 25.18
C ALA A 224 12.30 9.23 23.97
N GLU A 225 13.21 8.26 24.13
CA GLU A 225 13.94 7.65 23.02
C GLU A 225 12.99 6.80 22.14
N LEU A 226 12.04 6.08 22.73
CA LEU A 226 10.98 5.41 21.96
C LEU A 226 10.04 6.42 21.28
N GLN A 227 9.67 7.51 21.98
CA GLN A 227 8.91 8.60 21.39
C GLN A 227 9.61 9.16 20.14
N ALA A 228 10.89 9.39 20.23
CA ALA A 228 11.72 9.87 19.13
C ALA A 228 11.71 8.85 17.96
N ALA A 229 11.87 7.57 18.25
CA ALA A 229 11.86 6.51 17.23
C ALA A 229 10.50 6.41 16.52
N LEU A 230 9.39 6.45 17.29
CA LEU A 230 8.04 6.41 16.73
C LEU A 230 7.70 7.70 15.97
N SER A 231 8.20 8.86 16.41
CA SER A 231 8.05 10.13 15.69
C SER A 231 8.74 10.10 14.32
N ILE A 232 9.96 9.56 14.24
CA ILE A 232 10.66 9.34 12.96
C ILE A 232 9.85 8.37 12.10
N SER A 233 9.34 7.28 12.67
CA SER A 233 8.56 6.31 11.92
C SER A 233 7.28 6.92 11.32
N ALA A 234 6.52 7.68 12.11
CA ALA A 234 5.34 8.38 11.61
C ALA A 234 5.70 9.42 10.55
N GLY A 235 6.76 10.21 10.76
CA GLY A 235 7.24 11.19 9.78
C GLY A 235 7.66 10.55 8.46
N LEU A 236 8.42 9.46 8.51
CA LEU A 236 8.81 8.71 7.31
C LEU A 236 7.60 8.03 6.64
N GLY A 237 6.62 7.57 7.44
CA GLY A 237 5.33 7.09 6.94
C GLY A 237 4.59 8.15 6.13
N HIS A 238 4.55 9.39 6.64
CA HIS A 238 3.98 10.55 5.96
C HIS A 238 4.73 10.88 4.66
N LEU A 239 6.04 11.04 4.72
CA LEU A 239 6.89 11.43 3.59
C LEU A 239 6.95 10.38 2.49
N SER A 240 6.88 9.09 2.84
CA SER A 240 6.95 7.99 1.89
C SER A 240 5.59 7.55 1.36
N GLY A 241 4.49 7.96 2.01
CA GLY A 241 3.17 7.35 1.80
C GLY A 241 3.17 5.86 2.15
N GLY A 242 4.13 5.42 3.00
CA GLY A 242 4.32 4.04 3.42
C GLY A 242 5.12 3.16 2.45
N ALA A 243 5.77 3.76 1.46
CA ALA A 243 6.61 3.01 0.50
C ALA A 243 7.95 2.55 1.12
N LEU A 244 8.43 3.22 2.18
CA LEU A 244 9.65 2.83 2.89
C LEU A 244 9.35 1.72 3.90
N ALA A 245 9.97 0.57 3.71
CA ALA A 245 9.91 -0.51 4.71
C ALA A 245 10.74 -0.13 5.94
N LEU A 246 10.09 -0.10 7.09
CA LEU A 246 10.73 0.26 8.37
C LEU A 246 10.65 -0.89 9.37
N ASP A 247 11.74 -1.09 10.08
CA ASP A 247 11.86 -2.01 11.21
C ASP A 247 12.46 -1.28 12.42
N LEU A 248 12.16 -1.71 13.64
CA LEU A 248 12.72 -1.16 14.87
C LEU A 248 13.32 -2.26 15.72
N VAL A 249 14.61 -2.11 16.05
CA VAL A 249 15.33 -3.07 16.86
C VAL A 249 16.18 -2.39 17.94
N PRO A 250 16.31 -2.99 19.13
CA PRO A 250 17.34 -2.58 20.08
C PRO A 250 18.74 -2.95 19.55
N ILE A 251 19.76 -2.23 20.00
CA ILE A 251 21.14 -2.39 19.49
C ILE A 251 21.66 -3.82 19.63
N ALA A 252 21.30 -4.56 20.67
CA ALA A 252 21.69 -5.96 20.86
C ALA A 252 21.09 -6.90 19.80
N ARG A 253 19.99 -6.52 19.15
CA ARG A 253 19.35 -7.29 18.07
C ARG A 253 19.76 -6.79 16.67
N LEU A 254 20.68 -5.84 16.55
CA LEU A 254 21.18 -5.36 15.26
C LEU A 254 22.05 -6.42 14.59
N THR A 255 21.50 -7.12 13.63
CA THR A 255 22.17 -8.21 12.90
C THR A 255 23.08 -7.69 11.79
N GLU A 256 23.96 -8.56 11.28
CA GLU A 256 24.75 -8.27 10.09
C GLU A 256 23.88 -8.03 8.85
N GLN A 257 22.74 -8.73 8.76
CA GLN A 257 21.78 -8.51 7.69
C GLN A 257 21.23 -7.07 7.70
N HIS A 258 20.83 -6.54 8.86
CA HIS A 258 20.38 -5.15 8.98
C HIS A 258 21.46 -4.18 8.51
N ARG A 259 22.73 -4.39 8.95
CA ARG A 259 23.86 -3.50 8.60
C ARG A 259 24.17 -3.50 7.11
N ASN A 260 23.97 -4.64 6.43
CA ASN A 260 24.32 -4.79 5.02
C ASN A 260 23.16 -4.47 4.05
N GLN A 261 21.91 -4.61 4.48
CA GLN A 261 20.77 -4.49 3.56
C GLN A 261 19.92 -3.24 3.76
N SER A 262 19.96 -2.61 4.95
CA SER A 262 19.12 -1.46 5.29
C SER A 262 19.93 -0.19 5.51
N HIS A 263 19.33 0.96 5.27
CA HIS A 263 19.79 2.19 5.90
C HIS A 263 19.55 2.09 7.41
N LEU A 264 20.41 2.66 8.24
CA LEU A 264 20.26 2.57 9.69
C LEU A 264 19.96 3.95 10.27
N ILE A 265 18.99 4.02 11.17
CA ILE A 265 18.58 5.25 11.85
C ILE A 265 18.80 5.03 13.35
N PHE A 266 19.87 5.58 13.91
CA PHE A 266 20.18 5.47 15.32
C PHE A 266 19.47 6.58 16.09
N VAL A 267 18.68 6.17 17.12
CA VAL A 267 17.86 7.09 17.91
C VAL A 267 18.15 6.91 19.39
N GLY A 268 18.75 7.91 20.02
CA GLY A 268 19.07 7.86 21.45
C GLY A 268 20.31 8.69 21.82
N LYS A 269 20.69 8.58 23.09
CA LYS A 269 21.87 9.28 23.62
C LYS A 269 23.17 8.67 23.12
N PRO A 270 24.26 9.45 22.98
CA PRO A 270 25.54 8.99 22.44
C PRO A 270 26.11 7.75 23.13
N SER A 271 26.03 7.67 24.46
CA SER A 271 26.55 6.59 25.26
C SER A 271 25.93 5.20 24.98
N ALA A 272 24.76 5.19 24.33
CA ALA A 272 24.07 3.92 24.01
C ALA A 272 24.63 3.21 22.76
N PHE A 273 25.44 3.89 21.95
CA PHE A 273 25.86 3.37 20.65
C PHE A 273 27.39 3.35 20.42
N PRO A 274 28.15 2.57 21.18
CA PRO A 274 29.62 2.46 20.98
C PRO A 274 30.02 1.96 19.58
N ILE A 275 29.13 1.25 18.89
CA ILE A 275 29.35 0.76 17.52
C ILE A 275 29.57 1.92 16.51
N LEU A 276 29.06 3.10 16.80
CA LEU A 276 29.21 4.28 15.95
C LEU A 276 30.62 4.89 15.99
N ASP A 277 31.53 4.45 16.88
CA ASP A 277 32.95 4.80 16.83
C ASP A 277 33.61 4.35 15.52
N GLN A 278 33.03 3.36 14.83
CA GLN A 278 33.48 2.88 13.52
C GLN A 278 33.05 3.82 12.38
N ALA A 279 32.07 4.71 12.62
CA ALA A 279 31.56 5.65 11.63
C ALA A 279 32.33 6.98 11.76
N HIS A 280 32.72 7.57 10.63
CA HIS A 280 33.37 8.86 10.58
C HIS A 280 32.35 9.98 10.69
N LEU A 281 31.78 10.16 11.90
CA LEU A 281 30.74 11.14 12.16
C LEU A 281 31.31 12.57 12.06
N PRO A 282 30.53 13.54 11.49
CA PRO A 282 30.90 14.96 11.50
C PRO A 282 31.18 15.49 12.90
N THR A 283 30.44 14.99 13.87
CA THR A 283 30.71 15.23 15.29
C THR A 283 30.79 13.88 15.99
N PRO A 284 31.95 13.53 16.60
CA PRO A 284 32.08 12.29 17.37
C PRO A 284 31.09 12.26 18.52
N LEU A 285 30.59 11.07 18.81
CA LEU A 285 29.78 10.82 19.99
C LEU A 285 30.69 10.74 21.22
N SER A 286 30.32 11.42 22.32
CA SER A 286 31.03 11.33 23.58
C SER A 286 30.03 11.11 24.72
N ALA A 287 30.53 10.57 25.84
CA ALA A 287 29.70 10.40 27.05
C ALA A 287 29.13 11.73 27.56
N ASP A 288 29.89 12.82 27.34
CA ASP A 288 29.50 14.19 27.75
C ASP A 288 28.60 14.90 26.71
N GLY A 289 28.21 14.22 25.64
CA GLY A 289 27.34 14.78 24.59
C GLY A 289 28.10 15.58 23.52
N PHE A 290 27.54 16.70 23.10
CA PHE A 290 27.98 17.48 21.95
C PHE A 290 28.57 18.90 22.32
N ALA A 291 29.13 19.08 23.49
CA ALA A 291 29.66 20.36 23.97
C ALA A 291 30.64 21.02 23.00
N ALA A 292 31.40 20.22 22.25
CA ALA A 292 32.38 20.73 21.27
C ALA A 292 31.73 21.49 20.10
N LEU A 293 30.43 21.37 19.86
CA LEU A 293 29.68 22.10 18.84
C LEU A 293 29.09 23.43 19.36
N GLY A 294 29.28 23.77 20.64
CA GLY A 294 28.54 24.85 21.28
C GLY A 294 27.06 24.57 21.44
N ALA A 295 26.65 23.28 21.38
CA ALA A 295 25.29 22.86 21.59
C ALA A 295 24.87 23.05 23.05
N ALA A 296 23.65 23.55 23.27
CA ALA A 296 23.04 23.55 24.58
C ALA A 296 22.68 22.11 25.00
N PRO A 297 22.58 21.80 26.32
CA PRO A 297 22.28 20.44 26.78
C PRO A 297 20.97 19.86 26.25
N ASP A 298 20.00 20.71 25.92
CA ASP A 298 18.68 20.35 25.42
C ASP A 298 18.57 20.43 23.88
N ASP A 299 19.67 20.69 23.18
CA ASP A 299 19.67 20.71 21.72
C ASP A 299 19.67 19.28 21.15
N GLY A 300 18.95 19.12 20.05
CA GLY A 300 19.01 17.91 19.23
C GLY A 300 20.15 17.96 18.22
N VAL A 301 20.73 16.82 17.91
CA VAL A 301 21.78 16.67 16.91
C VAL A 301 21.32 15.68 15.86
N VAL A 302 21.30 16.12 14.60
CA VAL A 302 21.02 15.27 13.45
C VAL A 302 22.27 15.21 12.58
N GLN A 303 22.75 14.00 12.28
CA GLN A 303 23.87 13.82 11.36
C GLN A 303 23.68 12.60 10.47
N MET A 304 24.24 12.66 9.27
CA MET A 304 24.16 11.57 8.30
C MET A 304 25.53 11.30 7.71
N VAL A 305 25.89 10.02 7.61
CA VAL A 305 27.16 9.57 7.00
C VAL A 305 26.90 8.32 6.17
N VAL A 306 27.83 8.01 5.28
CA VAL A 306 27.85 6.70 4.60
C VAL A 306 28.12 5.61 5.62
N SER A 307 27.41 4.48 5.50
CA SER A 307 27.57 3.37 6.42
C SER A 307 28.97 2.73 6.29
N PRO A 308 29.68 2.49 7.41
CA PRO A 308 30.96 1.79 7.36
C PRO A 308 30.84 0.30 6.98
N TRP A 309 29.64 -0.24 6.96
CA TRP A 309 29.37 -1.66 6.67
C TRP A 309 28.89 -1.88 5.22
N ASN A 310 28.33 -0.86 4.58
CA ASN A 310 27.89 -0.92 3.19
C ASN A 310 27.89 0.49 2.58
N ASP A 311 28.80 0.73 1.63
CA ASP A 311 28.97 2.03 0.96
C ASP A 311 27.72 2.51 0.18
N ALA A 312 26.78 1.61 -0.10
CA ALA A 312 25.51 1.97 -0.74
C ALA A 312 24.42 2.41 0.26
N LYS A 313 24.72 2.43 1.56
CA LYS A 313 23.78 2.76 2.63
C LYS A 313 24.27 3.93 3.46
N VAL A 314 23.34 4.56 4.16
CA VAL A 314 23.66 5.65 5.09
C VAL A 314 23.27 5.30 6.52
N LEU A 315 23.98 5.95 7.46
CA LEU A 315 23.58 6.05 8.86
C LEU A 315 22.99 7.43 9.07
N LEU A 316 21.77 7.51 9.57
CA LEU A 316 21.13 8.72 10.06
C LEU A 316 21.09 8.65 11.59
N ILE A 317 21.58 9.65 12.28
CA ILE A 317 21.66 9.70 13.73
C ILE A 317 20.78 10.83 14.25
N ALA A 318 19.79 10.49 15.08
CA ALA A 318 18.96 11.40 15.85
C ALA A 318 19.36 11.30 17.32
N SER A 319 20.08 12.30 17.83
CA SER A 319 20.69 12.22 19.16
C SER A 319 20.59 13.55 19.92
N GLY A 320 21.02 13.54 21.17
CA GLY A 320 21.07 14.70 22.05
C GLY A 320 21.75 14.32 23.36
N SER A 321 22.26 15.31 24.09
CA SER A 321 22.84 15.07 25.42
C SER A 321 21.78 14.66 26.45
N ARG A 322 20.54 15.07 26.22
CA ARG A 322 19.35 14.77 27.06
C ARG A 322 18.23 14.22 26.20
N ASP A 323 17.24 13.60 26.85
CA ASP A 323 16.02 13.07 26.22
C ASP A 323 15.30 14.15 25.37
N THR A 324 15.22 15.38 25.86
CA THR A 324 14.62 16.52 25.15
C THR A 324 15.32 16.80 23.82
N GLY A 325 16.65 16.67 23.76
CA GLY A 325 17.43 16.81 22.53
C GLY A 325 17.15 15.70 21.53
N VAL A 326 17.07 14.44 21.99
CA VAL A 326 16.73 13.28 21.14
C VAL A 326 15.36 13.47 20.49
N VAL A 327 14.35 13.90 21.26
CA VAL A 327 13.00 14.16 20.74
C VAL A 327 13.01 15.28 19.70
N LYS A 328 13.70 16.40 19.95
CA LYS A 328 13.80 17.50 18.97
C LYS A 328 14.48 17.06 17.67
N ALA A 329 15.55 16.25 17.76
CA ALA A 329 16.21 15.71 16.58
C ALA A 329 15.25 14.86 15.75
N ALA A 330 14.48 14.00 16.41
CA ALA A 330 13.48 13.14 15.77
C ALA A 330 12.34 13.95 15.13
N GLN A 331 11.83 14.96 15.82
CA GLN A 331 10.81 15.86 15.28
C GLN A 331 11.30 16.61 14.04
N ALA A 332 12.57 17.05 14.03
CA ALA A 332 13.15 17.69 12.85
C ALA A 332 13.22 16.73 11.65
N ILE A 333 13.61 15.46 11.87
CA ILE A 333 13.63 14.42 10.83
C ILE A 333 12.21 14.12 10.33
N SER A 334 11.22 14.06 11.23
CA SER A 334 9.83 13.78 10.85
C SER A 334 9.24 14.83 9.90
N ASN A 335 9.74 16.05 9.96
CA ASN A 335 9.31 17.14 9.08
C ASN A 335 9.91 17.05 7.66
N GLY A 336 10.85 16.14 7.40
CA GLY A 336 11.49 15.96 6.10
C GLY A 336 12.83 16.70 5.99
N PRO A 337 13.04 17.55 4.97
CA PRO A 337 14.31 18.20 4.75
C PRO A 337 14.79 19.00 5.97
N VAL A 338 15.95 18.61 6.53
CA VAL A 338 16.55 19.29 7.67
C VAL A 338 17.56 20.32 7.20
N ARG A 339 17.37 21.57 7.61
CA ARG A 339 18.31 22.63 7.29
C ARG A 339 19.62 22.39 8.01
N ALA A 340 20.64 22.04 7.26
CA ALA A 340 21.99 21.82 7.79
C ALA A 340 22.69 23.12 8.18
N GLY A 341 23.69 23.00 9.04
CA GLY A 341 24.58 24.09 9.43
C GLY A 341 25.73 24.37 8.43
N ALA A 342 26.95 24.47 8.94
CA ALA A 342 28.15 24.68 8.11
C ALA A 342 28.48 23.42 7.22
N HIS A 343 28.03 22.23 7.63
CA HIS A 343 28.22 20.99 6.91
C HIS A 343 26.85 20.46 6.50
N PRO A 344 26.65 19.99 5.24
CA PRO A 344 25.34 19.56 4.75
C PRO A 344 24.80 18.32 5.48
N ASN A 345 25.65 17.59 6.16
CA ASN A 345 25.36 16.34 6.85
C ASN A 345 25.33 16.48 8.40
N LEU A 346 25.25 17.70 8.93
CA LEU A 346 25.17 17.99 10.36
C LEU A 346 24.22 19.15 10.63
N ALA A 347 23.27 18.96 11.56
CA ALA A 347 22.36 20.00 12.03
C ALA A 347 22.22 19.97 13.56
N LEU A 348 22.16 21.18 14.16
CA LEU A 348 21.79 21.40 15.55
C LEU A 348 20.36 21.92 15.62
N ILE A 349 19.51 21.28 16.44
CA ILE A 349 18.09 21.58 16.58
C ILE A 349 17.84 22.21 17.94
N ALA A 350 17.79 23.52 17.99
CA ALA A 350 17.58 24.26 19.23
C ALA A 350 16.11 24.20 19.70
N ALA A 351 15.16 24.26 18.78
CA ALA A 351 13.73 24.18 19.07
C ALA A 351 12.94 23.61 17.90
N THR A 352 11.87 22.91 18.22
CA THR A 352 10.80 22.55 17.30
C THR A 352 9.54 23.30 17.72
N LYS A 353 8.76 23.76 16.78
CA LYS A 353 7.47 24.40 17.04
C LYS A 353 6.42 23.61 16.27
N PRO A 354 5.63 22.81 16.98
CA PRO A 354 4.42 22.22 16.38
C PRO A 354 3.60 23.35 15.79
N GLN A 355 3.15 23.21 14.57
CA GLN A 355 2.26 24.17 13.98
C GLN A 355 0.94 24.09 14.77
N ALA A 356 0.53 25.19 15.38
CA ALA A 356 -0.71 25.22 16.16
C ALA A 356 -1.83 24.61 15.30
N ALA A 357 -2.64 23.78 15.93
CA ALA A 357 -3.82 23.20 15.30
C ALA A 357 -4.57 24.32 14.58
N ALA A 358 -4.90 24.12 13.32
CA ALA A 358 -5.60 25.11 12.51
C ALA A 358 -6.79 25.64 13.31
N GLN A 359 -6.87 26.96 13.44
CA GLN A 359 -7.97 27.66 14.09
C GLN A 359 -9.31 27.10 13.59
N ALA A 360 -10.35 27.27 14.40
CA ALA A 360 -11.72 26.82 14.10
C ALA A 360 -12.01 26.72 12.61
N VAL A 361 -12.34 25.50 12.16
CA VAL A 361 -12.54 25.20 10.75
C VAL A 361 -13.50 26.22 10.14
N SER A 362 -12.99 27.07 9.25
CA SER A 362 -13.84 28.02 8.53
C SER A 362 -14.89 27.23 7.73
N VAL A 363 -16.13 27.70 7.77
CA VAL A 363 -17.25 27.13 6.99
C VAL A 363 -16.92 27.12 5.50
N ASP A 364 -16.24 28.18 5.04
CA ASP A 364 -15.82 28.38 3.66
C ASP A 364 -14.32 28.20 3.54
N ARG A 365 -13.88 27.22 2.74
CA ARG A 365 -12.49 26.98 2.41
C ARG A 365 -12.32 26.72 0.93
N THR A 366 -11.42 27.46 0.30
CA THR A 366 -11.02 27.16 -1.07
C THR A 366 -10.08 25.95 -1.11
N PHE A 367 -9.89 25.37 -2.29
CA PHE A 367 -8.87 24.33 -2.46
C PHE A 367 -7.46 24.87 -2.13
N ALA A 368 -7.20 26.16 -2.38
CA ALA A 368 -5.97 26.80 -1.94
C ALA A 368 -5.83 26.81 -0.40
N ASP A 369 -6.90 27.11 0.34
CA ASP A 369 -6.91 27.09 1.81
C ASP A 369 -6.73 25.67 2.36
N LEU A 370 -7.06 24.64 1.57
CA LEU A 370 -6.83 23.24 1.86
C LEU A 370 -5.41 22.77 1.44
N GLY A 371 -4.58 23.67 0.88
CA GLY A 371 -3.21 23.38 0.44
C GLY A 371 -3.10 22.82 -0.97
N TYR A 372 -4.13 22.97 -1.80
CA TYR A 372 -4.11 22.47 -3.17
C TYR A 372 -4.01 23.62 -4.19
N ASP A 373 -2.99 23.56 -5.02
CA ASP A 373 -2.85 24.43 -6.18
C ASP A 373 -3.87 24.09 -7.28
N THR A 374 -3.96 24.97 -8.28
CA THR A 374 -4.73 24.72 -9.49
C THR A 374 -4.24 23.47 -10.20
N GLN A 375 -5.10 22.46 -10.33
CA GLN A 375 -4.77 21.15 -10.88
C GLN A 375 -5.06 21.13 -12.38
N LYS A 376 -4.07 20.75 -13.17
CA LYS A 376 -4.15 20.66 -14.63
C LYS A 376 -4.11 19.19 -15.01
N LEU A 377 -5.15 18.70 -15.63
CA LEU A 377 -5.31 17.33 -16.08
C LEU A 377 -5.27 17.31 -17.61
N TYR A 378 -4.46 16.46 -18.19
CA TYR A 378 -4.23 16.38 -19.62
C TYR A 378 -4.36 14.95 -20.11
N GLY A 379 -4.83 14.79 -21.36
CA GLY A 379 -4.81 13.54 -22.08
C GLY A 379 -6.19 12.96 -22.34
N LEU A 380 -6.22 11.87 -23.06
CA LEU A 380 -7.41 11.13 -23.47
C LEU A 380 -7.92 10.24 -22.33
N GLY A 381 -9.23 10.14 -22.16
CA GLY A 381 -9.88 9.23 -21.21
C GLY A 381 -9.92 9.79 -19.79
N GLY A 382 -9.94 8.89 -18.80
CA GLY A 382 -10.12 9.23 -17.38
C GLY A 382 -8.89 9.86 -16.76
N GLN A 383 -9.00 11.12 -16.34
CA GLN A 383 -7.99 11.88 -15.60
C GLN A 383 -8.49 12.15 -14.19
N TYR A 384 -7.61 12.14 -13.20
CA TYR A 384 -8.00 12.20 -11.79
C TYR A 384 -7.35 13.36 -11.05
N ALA A 385 -8.14 14.04 -10.23
CA ALA A 385 -7.70 14.95 -9.20
C ALA A 385 -8.34 14.58 -7.88
N ALA A 386 -7.64 14.81 -6.77
CA ALA A 386 -8.20 14.54 -5.45
C ALA A 386 -7.89 15.69 -4.48
N VAL A 387 -8.85 16.02 -3.64
CA VAL A 387 -8.72 16.98 -2.55
C VAL A 387 -9.16 16.30 -1.26
N ARG A 388 -8.32 16.36 -0.24
CA ARG A 388 -8.64 15.83 1.09
C ARG A 388 -8.96 16.97 2.04
N PHE A 389 -9.95 16.75 2.88
CA PHE A 389 -10.33 17.68 3.94
C PHE A 389 -10.80 16.90 5.16
N ASN A 390 -10.79 17.55 6.33
CA ASN A 390 -11.13 16.91 7.58
C ASN A 390 -12.44 17.47 8.16
N VAL A 391 -13.29 16.57 8.67
CA VAL A 391 -14.45 16.88 9.50
C VAL A 391 -14.07 16.54 10.93
N PRO A 392 -14.03 17.52 11.87
CA PRO A 392 -13.69 17.24 13.25
C PRO A 392 -14.63 16.20 13.88
N PRO A 393 -14.11 15.32 14.76
CA PRO A 393 -14.95 14.37 15.48
C PRO A 393 -16.02 15.06 16.29
N GLY A 394 -17.19 14.44 16.39
CA GLY A 394 -18.34 15.03 17.10
C GLY A 394 -18.99 16.20 16.38
N GLN A 395 -18.56 16.50 15.16
CA GLN A 395 -19.23 17.45 14.29
C GLN A 395 -19.89 16.73 13.11
N VAL A 396 -21.03 17.22 12.71
CA VAL A 396 -21.79 16.77 11.54
C VAL A 396 -22.11 17.98 10.67
N ALA A 397 -22.38 17.72 9.38
CA ALA A 397 -22.86 18.80 8.53
C ALA A 397 -24.19 19.32 9.07
N ASP A 398 -24.25 20.64 9.29
CA ASP A 398 -25.44 21.36 9.72
C ASP A 398 -25.89 22.29 8.60
N GLY A 399 -26.90 21.87 7.84
CA GLY A 399 -27.41 22.62 6.71
C GLY A 399 -26.82 22.18 5.37
N ASP A 400 -26.80 23.13 4.42
CA ASP A 400 -26.50 22.87 3.01
C ASP A 400 -24.97 22.87 2.76
N ALA A 401 -24.29 21.75 2.98
CA ALA A 401 -22.92 21.57 2.54
C ALA A 401 -22.86 21.51 1.00
N TYR A 402 -21.93 22.26 0.38
CA TYR A 402 -21.77 22.26 -1.06
C TYR A 402 -20.33 22.54 -1.52
N LEU A 403 -20.08 22.19 -2.76
CA LEU A 403 -18.87 22.53 -3.49
C LEU A 403 -19.21 23.50 -4.63
N ASP A 404 -18.71 24.73 -4.58
CA ASP A 404 -18.70 25.64 -5.73
C ASP A 404 -17.44 25.33 -6.56
N LEU A 405 -17.60 24.44 -7.52
CA LEU A 405 -16.49 23.97 -8.35
C LEU A 405 -16.24 24.94 -9.50
N GLN A 406 -15.01 25.40 -9.66
CA GLN A 406 -14.56 26.21 -10.77
C GLN A 406 -13.55 25.44 -11.64
N PHE A 407 -13.82 25.40 -12.93
CA PHE A 407 -12.98 24.68 -13.89
C PHE A 407 -12.98 25.33 -15.26
N VAL A 408 -12.04 24.96 -16.10
CA VAL A 408 -11.93 25.38 -17.51
C VAL A 408 -11.46 24.17 -18.30
N HIS A 409 -11.97 23.97 -19.50
CA HIS A 409 -11.53 22.86 -20.36
C HIS A 409 -11.35 23.29 -21.82
N THR A 410 -10.71 22.43 -22.59
CA THR A 410 -10.53 22.64 -24.02
C THR A 410 -11.85 22.52 -24.79
N ALA A 411 -12.02 23.33 -25.84
CA ALA A 411 -13.18 23.27 -26.76
C ALA A 411 -13.14 22.01 -27.68
N LEU A 412 -12.10 21.21 -27.62
CA LEU A 412 -11.94 20.04 -28.49
C LEU A 412 -12.71 18.81 -27.96
N LEU A 413 -13.33 18.89 -26.80
CA LEU A 413 -14.07 17.79 -26.19
C LEU A 413 -15.40 17.51 -26.91
N ASP A 414 -15.73 16.23 -26.97
CA ASP A 414 -17.10 15.78 -27.26
C ASP A 414 -17.92 15.92 -25.97
N TYR A 415 -18.79 16.92 -25.90
CA TYR A 415 -19.55 17.26 -24.70
C TYR A 415 -20.65 16.25 -24.35
N ASP A 416 -21.04 15.39 -25.32
CA ASP A 416 -22.03 14.34 -25.08
C ASP A 416 -21.41 13.11 -24.41
N GLN A 417 -20.11 12.90 -24.64
CA GLN A 417 -19.38 11.73 -24.14
C GLN A 417 -18.37 12.09 -23.03
N SER A 418 -17.99 13.36 -22.89
CA SER A 418 -17.08 13.84 -21.87
C SER A 418 -17.83 14.38 -20.66
N ASN A 419 -17.34 14.12 -19.47
CA ASN A 419 -17.92 14.62 -18.25
C ASN A 419 -16.87 14.73 -17.13
N LEU A 420 -17.24 15.42 -16.05
CA LEU A 420 -16.48 15.46 -14.81
C LEU A 420 -17.32 14.82 -13.70
N MET A 421 -16.95 13.63 -13.27
CA MET A 421 -17.58 12.92 -12.16
C MET A 421 -16.93 13.32 -10.84
N ILE A 422 -17.76 13.64 -9.86
CA ILE A 422 -17.33 14.00 -8.51
C ILE A 422 -17.78 12.90 -7.56
N SER A 423 -16.84 12.37 -6.81
CA SER A 423 -17.10 11.36 -5.76
C SER A 423 -16.56 11.86 -4.43
N LEU A 424 -17.27 11.56 -3.35
CA LEU A 424 -16.82 11.79 -1.98
C LEU A 424 -16.69 10.44 -1.27
N ASN A 425 -15.50 10.13 -0.78
CA ASN A 425 -15.20 8.84 -0.13
C ASN A 425 -15.61 7.62 -0.99
N ASP A 426 -15.32 7.69 -2.30
CA ASP A 426 -15.66 6.72 -3.34
C ASP A 426 -17.15 6.63 -3.69
N GLU A 427 -18.01 7.41 -3.05
CA GLU A 427 -19.44 7.51 -3.38
C GLU A 427 -19.65 8.64 -4.41
N PRO A 428 -20.20 8.37 -5.59
CA PRO A 428 -20.51 9.41 -6.58
C PRO A 428 -21.58 10.36 -6.06
N ILE A 429 -21.27 11.67 -6.03
CA ILE A 429 -22.20 12.69 -5.56
C ILE A 429 -22.74 13.57 -6.69
N ALA A 430 -21.99 13.74 -7.78
CA ALA A 430 -22.41 14.57 -8.90
C ALA A 430 -21.68 14.19 -10.20
N SER A 431 -22.30 14.57 -11.33
CA SER A 431 -21.68 14.57 -12.66
C SER A 431 -21.91 15.90 -13.33
N VAL A 432 -20.81 16.53 -13.76
CA VAL A 432 -20.82 17.84 -14.42
C VAL A 432 -20.63 17.64 -15.92
N ARG A 433 -21.54 18.12 -16.72
CA ARG A 433 -21.42 18.14 -18.19
C ARG A 433 -20.63 19.36 -18.64
N PHE A 434 -19.91 19.21 -19.73
CA PHE A 434 -19.19 20.28 -20.37
C PHE A 434 -20.05 20.97 -21.43
N ASP A 435 -19.78 22.27 -21.65
CA ASP A 435 -20.40 23.08 -22.72
C ASP A 435 -19.44 24.16 -23.22
N ASP A 436 -19.83 24.93 -24.21
CA ASP A 436 -19.00 26.00 -24.76
C ASP A 436 -18.73 27.14 -23.75
N ASN A 437 -19.63 27.38 -22.78
CA ASN A 437 -19.42 28.41 -21.76
C ASN A 437 -18.31 27.99 -20.78
N SER A 438 -18.26 26.70 -20.41
CA SER A 438 -17.29 26.17 -19.50
C SER A 438 -15.86 26.12 -20.10
N THR A 439 -15.69 26.36 -21.41
CA THR A 439 -14.37 26.57 -22.03
C THR A 439 -13.68 27.86 -21.58
N ARG A 440 -14.43 28.84 -21.07
CA ARG A 440 -13.91 30.10 -20.53
C ARG A 440 -13.84 30.07 -19.01
N LEU A 441 -14.93 29.73 -18.37
CA LEU A 441 -15.02 29.49 -16.93
C LEU A 441 -16.29 28.71 -16.63
N GLY A 442 -16.15 27.42 -16.34
CA GLY A 442 -17.22 26.61 -15.76
C GLY A 442 -17.28 26.89 -14.25
N SER A 443 -18.50 27.18 -13.78
CA SER A 443 -18.78 27.27 -12.34
C SER A 443 -20.08 26.53 -12.07
N THR A 444 -20.03 25.60 -11.13
CA THR A 444 -21.19 24.80 -10.75
C THR A 444 -21.22 24.56 -9.26
N ARG A 445 -22.42 24.69 -8.68
CA ARG A 445 -22.63 24.33 -7.27
C ARG A 445 -23.14 22.91 -7.18
N LEU A 446 -22.44 22.10 -6.41
CA LEU A 446 -22.72 20.69 -6.17
C LEU A 446 -23.07 20.51 -4.71
N VAL A 447 -24.24 19.96 -4.42
CA VAL A 447 -24.65 19.64 -3.06
C VAL A 447 -23.83 18.44 -2.55
N ILE A 448 -23.32 18.53 -1.34
CA ILE A 448 -22.63 17.44 -0.65
C ILE A 448 -23.63 16.81 0.34
N PRO A 449 -24.06 15.55 0.09
CA PRO A 449 -24.95 14.88 1.04
C PRO A 449 -24.26 14.68 2.38
N GLY A 450 -24.93 15.04 3.49
CA GLY A 450 -24.40 14.84 4.83
C GLY A 450 -24.04 13.37 5.13
N SER A 451 -24.79 12.43 4.53
CA SER A 451 -24.52 10.98 4.63
C SER A 451 -23.23 10.52 3.95
N ALA A 452 -22.71 11.26 2.97
CA ALA A 452 -21.45 10.96 2.31
C ALA A 452 -20.23 11.48 3.10
N LEU A 453 -20.44 12.39 4.06
CA LEU A 453 -19.40 12.91 4.93
C LEU A 453 -19.14 11.96 6.09
N ARG A 454 -17.86 11.80 6.43
CA ARG A 454 -17.42 10.98 7.55
C ARG A 454 -16.65 11.83 8.55
N PRO A 455 -16.76 11.54 9.86
CA PRO A 455 -15.82 12.12 10.81
C PRO A 455 -14.37 11.77 10.40
N GLY A 456 -13.47 12.72 10.54
CA GLY A 456 -12.08 12.57 10.14
C GLY A 456 -11.83 12.92 8.68
N SER A 457 -10.90 12.21 8.05
CA SER A 457 -10.45 12.48 6.69
C SER A 457 -11.50 12.10 5.65
N ASN A 458 -11.85 13.04 4.80
CA ASN A 458 -12.71 12.87 3.63
C ASN A 458 -11.90 13.13 2.36
N GLN A 459 -12.15 12.35 1.32
CA GLN A 459 -11.51 12.51 0.02
C GLN A 459 -12.54 12.83 -1.06
N LEU A 460 -12.42 14.02 -1.61
CA LEU A 460 -13.16 14.44 -2.81
C LEU A 460 -12.34 14.07 -4.04
N THR A 461 -12.84 13.15 -4.84
CA THR A 461 -12.21 12.71 -6.09
C THR A 461 -12.95 13.29 -7.28
N MET A 462 -12.23 13.91 -8.19
CA MET A 462 -12.74 14.48 -9.42
C MET A 462 -12.15 13.69 -10.58
N ARG A 463 -12.99 12.94 -11.28
CA ARG A 463 -12.61 12.16 -12.46
C ARG A 463 -13.14 12.83 -13.71
N ALA A 464 -12.25 13.33 -14.55
CA ALA A 464 -12.58 13.90 -15.85
C ALA A 464 -12.42 12.84 -16.94
N ASP A 465 -13.50 12.43 -17.58
CA ASP A 465 -13.47 11.59 -18.76
C ASP A 465 -13.43 12.50 -20.00
N LEU A 466 -12.23 12.63 -20.58
CA LEU A 466 -11.96 13.55 -21.69
C LEU A 466 -11.94 12.77 -23.01
N LEU A 467 -12.96 12.95 -23.82
CA LEU A 467 -13.11 12.34 -25.13
C LEU A 467 -13.14 13.44 -26.21
N PRO A 468 -12.41 13.26 -27.31
CA PRO A 468 -12.36 14.27 -28.35
C PRO A 468 -13.60 14.25 -29.23
N ARG A 469 -14.02 15.43 -29.72
CA ARG A 469 -15.07 15.55 -30.74
C ARG A 469 -14.73 14.84 -32.04
N ALA A 470 -13.44 14.80 -32.39
CA ALA A 470 -12.94 14.00 -33.52
C ALA A 470 -12.61 12.58 -33.01
N SER A 471 -13.15 11.57 -33.68
CA SER A 471 -13.03 10.16 -33.28
C SER A 471 -11.60 9.59 -33.28
N CYS A 472 -10.64 10.33 -33.82
CA CYS A 472 -9.22 9.97 -33.84
C CYS A 472 -8.37 11.14 -33.40
N THR A 473 -7.94 11.07 -32.18
CA THR A 473 -7.09 12.10 -31.58
C THR A 473 -5.77 11.47 -31.15
N ASP A 474 -4.67 12.13 -31.52
CA ASP A 474 -3.33 11.73 -31.09
C ASP A 474 -3.22 11.76 -29.55
N PRO A 475 -2.93 10.63 -28.85
CA PRO A 475 -2.83 10.60 -27.41
C PRO A 475 -1.65 11.41 -26.84
N ARG A 476 -0.71 11.85 -27.70
CA ARG A 476 0.49 12.60 -27.29
C ARG A 476 0.24 14.02 -26.79
N GLY A 477 -0.95 14.52 -26.93
CA GLY A 477 -1.19 15.89 -26.50
C GLY A 477 -2.16 16.63 -27.37
N SER A 478 -3.05 15.92 -27.87
CA SER A 478 -4.17 16.37 -28.68
C SER A 478 -4.88 17.65 -28.20
N GLY A 479 -4.33 18.32 -27.21
CA GLY A 479 -4.94 19.49 -26.64
C GLY A 479 -6.16 19.17 -25.77
N LEU A 480 -6.39 17.92 -25.38
CA LEU A 480 -7.43 17.58 -24.41
C LEU A 480 -6.92 17.88 -22.99
N TRP A 481 -7.61 18.77 -22.32
CA TRP A 481 -7.25 19.17 -20.96
C TRP A 481 -8.44 19.74 -20.22
N ILE A 482 -8.36 19.63 -18.90
CA ILE A 482 -9.21 20.35 -17.95
C ILE A 482 -8.34 20.91 -16.84
N VAL A 483 -8.69 22.10 -16.38
CA VAL A 483 -8.05 22.79 -15.25
C VAL A 483 -9.07 22.95 -14.16
N ILE A 484 -8.83 22.37 -13.00
CA ILE A 484 -9.62 22.53 -11.78
C ILE A 484 -8.93 23.63 -10.97
N ARG A 485 -9.64 24.69 -10.68
CA ARG A 485 -9.05 25.89 -10.09
C ARG A 485 -8.95 25.79 -8.57
N SER A 486 -7.88 26.31 -8.02
CA SER A 486 -7.63 26.37 -6.58
C SER A 486 -8.60 27.24 -5.79
N ASN A 487 -9.33 28.15 -6.48
CA ASN A 487 -10.40 28.95 -5.88
C ASN A 487 -11.78 28.28 -5.87
N SER A 488 -11.89 27.00 -6.26
CA SER A 488 -13.07 26.19 -5.98
C SER A 488 -13.32 26.16 -4.47
N LEU A 489 -14.56 26.44 -4.05
CA LEU A 489 -14.93 26.66 -2.66
C LEU A 489 -15.68 25.46 -2.09
N LEU A 490 -15.18 24.89 -1.03
CA LEU A 490 -15.88 23.92 -0.18
C LEU A 490 -16.57 24.68 0.95
N HIS A 491 -17.91 24.73 0.90
CA HIS A 491 -18.77 25.23 1.98
C HIS A 491 -19.19 24.07 2.84
N LEU A 492 -18.76 24.06 4.09
CA LEU A 492 -18.98 22.95 5.01
C LEU A 492 -19.42 23.48 6.38
N PRO A 493 -20.71 23.82 6.57
CA PRO A 493 -21.24 24.22 7.86
C PRO A 493 -21.25 22.99 8.77
N LEU A 494 -20.59 23.09 9.90
CA LEU A 494 -20.45 22.01 10.87
C LEU A 494 -21.07 22.46 12.19
N ALA A 495 -21.88 21.58 12.80
CA ALA A 495 -22.42 21.75 14.15
C ALA A 495 -22.08 20.54 15.02
N PRO A 496 -22.03 20.70 16.37
CA PRO A 496 -21.93 19.57 17.26
C PRO A 496 -23.06 18.57 17.00
N SER A 497 -22.72 17.30 16.86
CA SER A 497 -23.74 16.25 16.75
C SER A 497 -24.62 16.24 18.00
N GLN A 498 -25.93 16.34 17.81
CA GLN A 498 -26.90 16.23 18.90
C GLN A 498 -27.11 14.78 19.32
N ASP A 499 -26.71 13.83 18.49
CA ASP A 499 -26.74 12.41 18.79
C ASP A 499 -25.48 12.06 19.57
N THR A 500 -25.60 11.98 20.89
CA THR A 500 -24.53 11.51 21.79
C THR A 500 -24.04 10.10 21.43
N GLN A 501 -24.77 9.37 20.61
CA GLN A 501 -24.39 8.06 20.07
C GLN A 501 -23.49 8.13 18.81
N VAL A 502 -23.50 9.24 18.07
CA VAL A 502 -22.65 9.43 16.88
C VAL A 502 -21.26 9.95 17.23
N VAL A 503 -21.07 10.47 18.45
CA VAL A 503 -19.89 11.23 18.87
C VAL A 503 -18.64 10.37 19.04
N GLN A 504 -18.79 9.08 19.32
CA GLN A 504 -17.64 8.16 19.42
C GLN A 504 -18.09 6.75 19.05
N GLN A 505 -18.00 6.43 17.77
CA GLN A 505 -18.02 5.03 17.38
C GLN A 505 -16.69 4.40 17.82
N PHE A 506 -16.68 3.78 19.00
CA PHE A 506 -15.59 2.94 19.45
C PHE A 506 -15.60 1.63 18.65
N ASP A 507 -15.45 1.74 17.34
CA ASP A 507 -15.49 0.64 16.40
C ASP A 507 -14.12 0.46 15.75
N LEU A 508 -13.64 -0.77 15.69
CA LEU A 508 -12.38 -1.11 15.02
C LEU A 508 -12.30 -0.63 13.57
N PRO A 509 -13.38 -0.70 12.76
CA PRO A 509 -13.41 -0.12 11.42
C PRO A 509 -13.14 1.39 11.36
N SER A 510 -13.34 2.13 12.46
CA SER A 510 -13.08 3.56 12.51
C SER A 510 -11.59 3.92 12.53
N TYR A 511 -10.72 2.96 12.87
CA TYR A 511 -9.27 3.21 12.83
C TYR A 511 -8.84 3.76 11.45
N PRO A 512 -7.99 4.81 11.40
CA PRO A 512 -7.13 5.34 12.46
C PRO A 512 -7.75 6.42 13.35
N MET A 513 -9.05 6.69 13.24
CA MET A 513 -9.72 7.63 14.13
C MET A 513 -9.87 7.03 15.54
N PRO A 514 -9.72 7.88 16.61
CA PRO A 514 -9.51 9.33 16.60
C PRO A 514 -8.02 9.75 16.60
N PHE A 515 -7.07 8.82 16.50
CA PHE A 515 -5.63 9.06 16.71
C PHE A 515 -5.03 10.06 15.70
N THR A 516 -5.62 10.21 14.51
CA THR A 516 -5.17 11.14 13.46
C THR A 516 -5.98 12.45 13.38
N VAL A 517 -6.84 12.71 14.39
CA VAL A 517 -7.63 13.96 14.45
C VAL A 517 -6.70 15.17 14.62
N ALA A 518 -5.78 15.06 15.57
CA ALA A 518 -4.76 16.08 15.74
C ALA A 518 -3.73 15.97 14.59
N PRO A 519 -3.49 17.07 13.85
CA PRO A 519 -2.67 17.04 12.62
C PRO A 519 -1.26 16.48 12.83
N ASN A 520 -0.69 16.73 14.01
CA ASN A 520 0.67 16.32 14.38
C ASN A 520 0.70 15.08 15.28
N LEU A 521 -0.41 14.36 15.42
CA LEU A 521 -0.58 13.23 16.37
C LEU A 521 -0.42 13.63 17.85
N ASP A 522 -0.48 14.93 18.18
CA ASP A 522 -0.31 15.46 19.51
C ASP A 522 -1.49 15.18 20.46
N GLY A 523 -2.62 14.66 19.94
CA GLY A 523 -3.78 14.21 20.71
C GLY A 523 -3.67 12.81 21.29
N MET A 524 -2.62 12.04 20.98
CA MET A 524 -2.48 10.64 21.34
C MET A 524 -1.22 10.31 22.13
N ALA A 525 -1.23 9.15 22.78
CA ALA A 525 -0.03 8.56 23.39
C ALA A 525 0.03 7.04 23.15
N PHE A 526 1.23 6.55 22.83
CA PHE A 526 1.52 5.12 22.91
C PHE A 526 1.81 4.71 24.34
N VAL A 527 1.24 3.58 24.77
CA VAL A 527 1.50 2.95 26.05
C VAL A 527 2.18 1.62 25.80
N LEU A 528 3.45 1.49 26.17
CA LEU A 528 4.32 0.37 25.81
C LEU A 528 4.87 -0.37 27.04
N GLY A 529 5.21 -1.64 26.85
CA GLY A 529 5.97 -2.40 27.84
C GLY A 529 7.42 -1.90 27.95
N THR A 530 7.97 -1.88 29.17
CA THR A 530 9.36 -1.42 29.41
C THR A 530 10.43 -2.34 28.86
N ASN A 531 10.12 -3.60 28.64
CA ASN A 531 11.06 -4.61 28.13
C ASN A 531 10.38 -5.50 27.08
N ASP A 532 9.79 -4.87 26.07
CA ASP A 532 9.04 -5.53 25.00
C ASP A 532 9.49 -5.05 23.60
N PRO A 533 10.69 -5.47 23.15
CA PRO A 533 11.20 -5.06 21.83
C PRO A 533 10.26 -5.39 20.67
N ASN A 534 9.50 -6.48 20.76
CA ASN A 534 8.54 -6.85 19.73
C ASN A 534 7.32 -5.92 19.76
N GLY A 535 6.86 -5.53 20.95
CA GLY A 535 5.83 -4.51 21.13
C GLY A 535 6.27 -3.15 20.58
N TRP A 536 7.53 -2.75 20.79
CA TRP A 536 8.07 -1.51 20.23
C TRP A 536 8.08 -1.52 18.70
N ASN A 537 8.42 -2.67 18.09
CA ASN A 537 8.40 -2.80 16.62
C ASN A 537 6.96 -2.75 16.07
N ILE A 538 5.99 -3.40 16.73
CA ILE A 538 4.59 -3.28 16.31
C ILE A 538 4.08 -1.84 16.48
N ALA A 539 4.43 -1.16 17.58
CA ALA A 539 4.12 0.25 17.75
C ALA A 539 4.73 1.14 16.65
N GLN A 540 5.95 0.80 16.20
CA GLN A 540 6.62 1.47 15.08
C GLN A 540 5.83 1.30 13.77
N GLN A 541 5.36 0.08 13.47
CA GLN A 541 4.54 -0.18 12.27
C GLN A 541 3.21 0.59 12.32
N ILE A 542 2.58 0.66 13.49
CA ILE A 542 1.37 1.44 13.70
C ILE A 542 1.65 2.94 13.56
N ALA A 543 2.74 3.46 14.14
CA ALA A 543 3.15 4.85 13.98
C ALA A 543 3.41 5.22 12.51
N ASN A 544 4.03 4.31 11.74
CA ASN A 544 4.20 4.46 10.30
C ASN A 544 2.86 4.54 9.56
N ASP A 545 1.89 3.67 9.91
CA ASP A 545 0.54 3.69 9.30
C ASP A 545 -0.26 4.95 9.67
N LEU A 546 -0.19 5.42 10.92
CA LEU A 546 -0.77 6.69 11.34
C LEU A 546 -0.15 7.86 10.58
N GLY A 547 1.17 7.84 10.40
CA GLY A 547 1.90 8.86 9.65
C GLY A 547 1.43 9.03 8.21
N LYS A 548 1.05 7.94 7.52
CA LYS A 548 0.47 8.01 6.15
C LYS A 548 -0.78 8.87 6.08
N GLN A 549 -1.49 9.01 7.18
CA GLN A 549 -2.81 9.65 7.25
C GLN A 549 -2.79 10.96 8.04
N MET A 550 -1.67 11.30 8.69
CA MET A 550 -1.53 12.58 9.37
C MET A 550 -1.53 13.75 8.37
N GLN A 551 -2.01 14.90 8.83
CA GLN A 551 -2.11 16.11 8.00
C GLN A 551 -1.00 17.15 8.28
N GLY A 552 -0.41 17.09 9.48
CA GLY A 552 0.73 17.93 9.85
C GLY A 552 2.03 17.35 9.33
N SER A 553 3.07 18.16 9.33
CA SER A 553 4.41 17.74 8.90
C SER A 553 5.32 17.38 10.08
N LEU A 554 5.09 17.96 11.27
CA LEU A 554 5.91 17.74 12.45
C LEU A 554 5.18 16.82 13.42
N VAL A 555 5.76 15.65 13.70
CA VAL A 555 5.16 14.66 14.59
C VAL A 555 5.41 15.03 16.06
N ASP A 556 4.33 15.05 16.88
CA ASP A 556 4.36 15.38 18.31
C ASP A 556 3.59 14.35 19.16
N LEU A 557 3.61 13.09 18.75
CA LEU A 557 3.06 11.99 19.53
C LEU A 557 3.83 11.79 20.85
N LEU A 558 3.18 11.21 21.85
CA LEU A 558 3.79 10.89 23.14
C LEU A 558 3.98 9.38 23.31
N VAL A 559 5.02 8.96 24.01
CA VAL A 559 5.20 7.58 24.49
C VAL A 559 5.34 7.56 25.99
N VAL A 560 4.63 6.65 26.64
CA VAL A 560 4.75 6.37 28.07
C VAL A 560 4.85 4.87 28.31
N TYR A 561 5.45 4.48 29.43
CA TYR A 561 5.49 3.08 29.80
C TYR A 561 4.23 2.66 30.57
N ALA A 562 3.77 1.44 30.33
CA ALA A 562 2.53 0.91 30.88
C ALA A 562 2.54 0.73 32.42
N ASN A 563 3.73 0.69 33.04
CA ASN A 563 3.89 0.61 34.49
C ASN A 563 3.71 1.96 35.20
N SER A 564 3.70 3.08 34.47
CA SER A 564 3.58 4.43 35.05
C SER A 564 3.00 5.40 34.01
N VAL A 565 1.71 5.27 33.74
CA VAL A 565 0.99 6.19 32.84
C VAL A 565 0.60 7.42 33.66
N PRO A 566 1.13 8.64 33.36
CA PRO A 566 0.80 9.86 34.07
C PRO A 566 -0.70 10.22 34.00
N GLU A 567 -1.23 10.85 35.05
CA GLU A 567 -2.65 11.18 35.11
C GLU A 567 -3.08 12.20 34.06
N ASP A 568 -2.24 13.18 33.75
CA ASP A 568 -2.48 14.16 32.70
C ASP A 568 -2.58 13.49 31.32
N VAL A 569 -1.77 12.46 31.05
CA VAL A 569 -1.83 11.65 29.84
C VAL A 569 -3.13 10.87 29.78
N ARG A 570 -3.52 10.23 30.90
CA ARG A 570 -4.81 9.52 31.01
C ARG A 570 -6.00 10.43 30.69
N GLN A 571 -5.99 11.64 31.20
CA GLN A 571 -7.12 12.59 31.07
C GLN A 571 -7.16 13.31 29.73
N GLN A 572 -6.00 13.56 29.08
CA GLN A 572 -5.92 14.47 27.95
C GLN A 572 -5.67 13.80 26.61
N ARG A 573 -5.25 12.51 26.59
CA ARG A 573 -4.83 11.85 25.37
C ARG A 573 -5.63 10.59 25.05
N ASP A 574 -5.78 10.28 23.79
CA ASP A 574 -6.23 8.98 23.32
C ASP A 574 -5.06 8.00 23.44
N LEU A 575 -5.31 6.80 23.99
CA LEU A 575 -4.25 5.84 24.29
C LEU A 575 -4.23 4.70 23.28
N LEU A 576 -3.06 4.41 22.75
CA LEU A 576 -2.78 3.25 21.91
C LEU A 576 -1.84 2.31 22.69
N VAL A 577 -2.42 1.26 23.27
CA VAL A 577 -1.72 0.33 24.16
C VAL A 577 -1.22 -0.85 23.33
N VAL A 578 0.11 -1.01 23.23
CA VAL A 578 0.71 -2.04 22.37
C VAL A 578 1.70 -2.89 23.16
N GLY A 579 1.54 -4.20 23.09
CA GLY A 579 2.49 -5.12 23.71
C GLY A 579 1.90 -6.49 24.03
N ARG A 580 2.74 -7.32 24.64
CA ARG A 580 2.29 -8.59 25.20
C ARG A 580 1.46 -8.34 26.43
N THR A 581 0.44 -9.15 26.63
CA THR A 581 -0.49 -9.02 27.76
C THR A 581 0.20 -9.06 29.14
N ASP A 582 1.30 -9.82 29.26
CA ASP A 582 2.09 -9.93 30.48
C ASP A 582 3.06 -8.74 30.70
N GLN A 583 3.26 -7.88 29.68
CA GLN A 583 4.13 -6.71 29.75
C GLN A 583 3.37 -5.39 29.95
N ILE A 584 2.03 -5.43 30.05
CA ILE A 584 1.15 -4.26 30.14
C ILE A 584 0.37 -4.26 31.46
N PRO A 585 0.94 -3.78 32.58
CA PRO A 585 0.25 -3.72 33.86
C PRO A 585 -1.06 -2.92 33.84
N LEU A 586 -1.18 -1.93 32.96
CA LEU A 586 -2.40 -1.11 32.77
C LEU A 586 -3.65 -1.97 32.49
N LEU A 587 -3.51 -3.19 31.96
CA LEU A 587 -4.65 -4.09 31.72
C LEU A 587 -5.39 -4.46 32.99
N GLY A 588 -4.71 -4.45 34.15
CA GLY A 588 -5.35 -4.63 35.46
C GLY A 588 -6.36 -3.53 35.76
N ASP A 589 -6.02 -2.26 35.46
CA ASP A 589 -6.91 -1.11 35.66
C ASP A 589 -8.09 -1.13 34.68
N LEU A 590 -7.91 -1.74 33.53
CA LEU A 590 -8.91 -1.83 32.46
C LEU A 590 -9.77 -3.09 32.53
N SER A 591 -9.47 -4.04 33.42
CA SER A 591 -10.09 -5.38 33.45
C SER A 591 -11.61 -5.36 33.52
N SER A 592 -12.21 -4.33 34.16
CA SER A 592 -13.66 -4.21 34.30
C SER A 592 -14.38 -3.60 33.10
N VAL A 593 -13.64 -3.02 32.15
CA VAL A 593 -14.20 -2.29 30.98
C VAL A 593 -13.75 -2.86 29.65
N LEU A 594 -12.73 -3.73 29.64
CA LEU A 594 -12.29 -4.39 28.40
C LEU A 594 -13.39 -5.30 27.88
N PRO A 595 -13.69 -5.23 26.56
CA PRO A 595 -14.62 -6.14 25.90
C PRO A 595 -14.25 -7.62 26.08
N ALA A 596 -12.96 -7.91 26.04
CA ALA A 596 -12.38 -9.23 26.30
C ALA A 596 -11.35 -9.09 27.45
N PRO A 597 -11.77 -9.22 28.72
CA PRO A 597 -10.91 -9.00 29.88
C PRO A 597 -9.91 -10.15 30.09
N PHE A 598 -8.76 -9.81 30.68
CA PHE A 598 -7.73 -10.78 31.06
C PHE A 598 -7.83 -11.12 32.55
N ALA A 599 -7.94 -12.40 32.87
CA ALA A 599 -7.86 -12.84 34.26
C ALA A 599 -6.43 -12.63 34.80
N PRO A 600 -6.27 -12.34 36.13
CA PRO A 600 -4.95 -12.19 36.71
C PRO A 600 -4.04 -13.39 36.42
N GLY A 601 -2.88 -13.11 35.83
CA GLY A 601 -1.89 -14.14 35.46
C GLY A 601 -2.24 -14.96 34.21
N SER A 602 -3.31 -14.61 33.47
CA SER A 602 -3.64 -15.20 32.19
C SER A 602 -3.13 -14.30 31.04
N ALA A 603 -2.44 -14.87 30.08
CA ALA A 603 -2.10 -14.20 28.83
C ALA A 603 -3.27 -14.23 27.82
N LEU A 604 -4.28 -15.05 28.08
CA LEU A 604 -5.45 -15.22 27.22
C LEU A 604 -6.64 -14.45 27.79
N ALA A 605 -7.35 -13.74 26.92
CA ALA A 605 -8.58 -13.06 27.28
C ALA A 605 -9.71 -14.05 27.54
N SER A 606 -10.67 -13.62 28.36
CA SER A 606 -11.98 -14.25 28.50
C SER A 606 -12.96 -13.52 27.56
N GLU A 607 -13.77 -14.27 26.84
CA GLU A 607 -14.73 -13.75 25.85
C GLU A 607 -16.18 -14.07 26.29
N PRO A 608 -16.65 -13.50 27.43
CA PRO A 608 -17.93 -13.89 28.02
C PRO A 608 -19.14 -13.58 27.14
N ASP A 609 -19.02 -12.58 26.26
CA ASP A 609 -20.10 -12.14 25.37
C ASP A 609 -19.94 -12.70 23.94
N ALA A 610 -18.97 -13.58 23.70
CA ALA A 610 -18.81 -14.24 22.40
C ALA A 610 -19.91 -15.27 22.16
N PRO A 611 -20.40 -15.43 20.91
CA PRO A 611 -21.39 -16.44 20.57
C PRO A 611 -20.96 -17.88 20.88
N VAL A 612 -19.64 -18.12 20.94
CA VAL A 612 -19.02 -19.40 21.27
C VAL A 612 -17.82 -19.15 22.19
N GLU A 613 -17.85 -19.72 23.38
CA GLU A 613 -16.70 -19.67 24.31
C GLU A 613 -15.75 -20.83 24.00
N TYR A 614 -14.50 -20.50 23.72
CA TYR A 614 -13.43 -21.46 23.45
C TYR A 614 -12.54 -21.69 24.66
N ARG A 615 -12.20 -22.93 24.95
CA ARG A 615 -11.15 -23.26 25.92
C ARG A 615 -9.83 -23.47 25.20
N MET A 616 -8.96 -22.48 25.25
CA MET A 616 -7.67 -22.50 24.58
C MET A 616 -6.58 -23.10 25.46
N PRO A 617 -5.54 -23.77 24.90
CA PRO A 617 -4.30 -24.07 25.59
C PRO A 617 -3.63 -22.80 26.12
N LYS A 618 -2.94 -22.89 27.25
CA LYS A 618 -2.30 -21.71 27.88
C LYS A 618 -1.23 -21.04 27.04
N ASP A 619 -0.64 -21.79 26.13
CA ASP A 619 0.42 -21.37 25.20
C ASP A 619 -0.10 -21.03 23.81
N ALA A 620 -1.42 -20.93 23.63
CA ALA A 620 -2.01 -20.55 22.36
C ALA A 620 -1.58 -19.15 21.96
N SER A 621 -1.09 -19.01 20.71
CA SER A 621 -0.80 -17.70 20.13
C SER A 621 -2.09 -17.06 19.65
N LEU A 622 -2.47 -15.93 20.26
CA LEU A 622 -3.65 -15.12 19.91
C LEU A 622 -3.30 -13.64 19.94
N GLY A 623 -3.78 -12.91 18.96
CA GLY A 623 -3.80 -11.46 18.93
C GLY A 623 -5.15 -10.92 19.38
N TYR A 624 -5.15 -9.74 19.98
CA TYR A 624 -6.37 -9.08 20.47
C TYR A 624 -6.39 -7.61 20.08
N LEU A 625 -7.50 -7.16 19.55
CA LEU A 625 -7.80 -5.75 19.34
C LEU A 625 -9.05 -5.40 20.15
N ASN A 626 -8.98 -4.36 20.97
CA ASN A 626 -10.15 -3.81 21.66
C ASN A 626 -10.13 -2.30 21.56
N ILE A 627 -11.26 -1.70 21.21
CA ILE A 627 -11.46 -0.25 21.22
C ILE A 627 -12.60 0.10 22.18
N LEU A 628 -12.33 1.04 23.08
CA LEU A 628 -13.25 1.40 24.15
C LEU A 628 -13.04 2.85 24.61
N PRO A 629 -14.06 3.46 25.27
CA PRO A 629 -13.86 4.72 25.96
C PRO A 629 -12.94 4.54 27.18
N ALA A 630 -12.10 5.54 27.45
CA ALA A 630 -11.26 5.53 28.64
C ALA A 630 -12.12 5.63 29.90
N PRO A 631 -11.95 4.74 30.90
CA PRO A 631 -12.80 4.73 32.11
C PRO A 631 -12.66 5.99 32.99
N TRP A 632 -11.53 6.70 32.83
CA TRP A 632 -11.25 7.96 33.55
C TRP A 632 -11.70 9.20 32.79
N ASN A 633 -11.93 9.11 31.47
CA ASN A 633 -12.47 10.19 30.64
C ASN A 633 -13.18 9.62 29.41
N ALA A 634 -14.49 9.58 29.43
CA ALA A 634 -15.31 9.01 28.37
C ALA A 634 -15.14 9.71 26.98
N ASN A 635 -14.54 10.91 26.96
CA ASN A 635 -14.21 11.63 25.72
C ASN A 635 -12.88 11.19 25.11
N ARG A 636 -12.19 10.22 25.70
CA ARG A 636 -10.94 9.67 25.20
C ARG A 636 -11.09 8.20 24.86
N THR A 637 -10.34 7.79 23.88
CA THR A 637 -10.37 6.44 23.33
C THR A 637 -9.14 5.65 23.78
N ILE A 638 -9.36 4.39 24.10
CA ILE A 638 -8.29 3.42 24.26
C ILE A 638 -8.43 2.39 23.13
N LEU A 639 -7.37 2.19 22.36
CA LEU A 639 -7.21 1.05 21.46
C LEU A 639 -6.10 0.17 22.01
N THR A 640 -6.41 -1.10 22.28
CA THR A 640 -5.42 -2.07 22.68
C THR A 640 -5.04 -2.98 21.50
N VAL A 641 -3.75 -3.15 21.28
CA VAL A 641 -3.14 -4.07 20.30
C VAL A 641 -2.25 -5.02 21.09
N LEU A 642 -2.78 -6.18 21.39
CA LEU A 642 -2.19 -7.08 22.37
C LEU A 642 -1.92 -8.46 21.77
N GLY A 643 -0.98 -9.19 22.38
CA GLY A 643 -0.72 -10.57 22.04
C GLY A 643 -0.49 -11.45 23.27
N SER A 644 -1.02 -12.68 23.28
CA SER A 644 -0.66 -13.68 24.29
C SER A 644 0.80 -14.11 24.13
N THR A 645 1.32 -14.06 22.91
CA THR A 645 2.69 -14.35 22.50
C THR A 645 3.18 -13.27 21.55
N ASP A 646 4.49 -13.27 21.23
CA ASP A 646 5.05 -12.37 20.21
C ASP A 646 4.40 -12.58 18.83
N GLU A 647 4.05 -13.82 18.50
CA GLU A 647 3.38 -14.14 17.25
C GLU A 647 1.93 -13.61 17.24
N GLY A 648 1.20 -13.78 18.33
CA GLY A 648 -0.15 -13.20 18.49
C GLY A 648 -0.13 -11.68 18.38
N LEU A 649 0.86 -11.03 18.99
CA LEU A 649 1.04 -9.57 18.92
C LEU A 649 1.32 -9.11 17.48
N ARG A 650 2.14 -9.85 16.74
CA ARG A 650 2.40 -9.58 15.32
C ARG A 650 1.11 -9.65 14.50
N TRP A 651 0.29 -10.69 14.69
CA TRP A 651 -1.00 -10.81 14.01
C TRP A 651 -1.95 -9.66 14.34
N ALA A 652 -2.00 -9.20 15.59
CA ALA A 652 -2.82 -8.05 15.97
C ALA A 652 -2.35 -6.76 15.27
N GLY A 653 -1.04 -6.54 15.20
CA GLY A 653 -0.45 -5.42 14.47
C GLY A 653 -0.76 -5.47 12.97
N GLU A 654 -0.58 -6.64 12.34
CA GLU A 654 -0.88 -6.86 10.91
C GLU A 654 -2.37 -6.67 10.59
N ALA A 655 -3.27 -7.15 11.47
CA ALA A 655 -4.71 -6.97 11.30
C ALA A 655 -5.11 -5.48 11.28
N LEU A 656 -4.40 -4.64 12.03
CA LEU A 656 -4.65 -3.20 12.10
C LEU A 656 -4.00 -2.43 10.94
N THR A 657 -2.77 -2.79 10.55
CA THR A 657 -1.96 -2.01 9.59
C THR A 657 -2.12 -2.46 8.15
N THR A 658 -2.54 -3.71 7.90
CA THR A 658 -2.74 -4.24 6.55
C THR A 658 -4.14 -3.93 6.04
N PRO A 659 -4.33 -3.16 4.95
CA PRO A 659 -5.65 -2.73 4.49
C PRO A 659 -6.64 -3.87 4.25
N LYS A 660 -6.16 -5.01 3.69
CA LYS A 660 -7.00 -6.18 3.44
C LYS A 660 -7.56 -6.79 4.73
N LEU A 661 -6.73 -6.94 5.76
CA LEU A 661 -7.13 -7.51 7.05
C LEU A 661 -7.99 -6.52 7.84
N ARG A 662 -7.56 -5.25 7.88
CA ARG A 662 -8.33 -4.16 8.53
C ARG A 662 -9.75 -4.04 7.99
N GLY A 663 -9.93 -4.23 6.68
CA GLY A 663 -11.25 -4.21 6.04
C GLY A 663 -12.22 -5.31 6.50
N THR A 664 -11.74 -6.33 7.21
CA THR A 664 -12.57 -7.41 7.78
C THR A 664 -12.96 -7.18 9.24
N LEU A 665 -12.35 -6.18 9.90
CA LEU A 665 -12.66 -5.84 11.28
C LEU A 665 -14.08 -5.28 11.40
N THR A 666 -14.79 -5.69 12.45
CA THR A 666 -16.13 -5.19 12.82
C THR A 666 -16.25 -5.03 14.33
N GLY A 667 -17.19 -4.19 14.78
CA GLY A 667 -17.46 -4.01 16.21
C GLY A 667 -16.29 -3.41 16.99
N ASN A 668 -16.23 -3.71 18.28
CA ASN A 668 -15.27 -3.11 19.21
C ASN A 668 -14.21 -4.08 19.74
N THR A 669 -14.28 -5.35 19.38
CA THR A 669 -13.27 -6.36 19.76
C THR A 669 -13.00 -7.33 18.62
N ALA A 670 -11.76 -7.81 18.56
CA ALA A 670 -11.36 -8.87 17.64
C ALA A 670 -10.32 -9.78 18.28
N VAL A 671 -10.44 -11.08 17.99
CA VAL A 671 -9.45 -12.12 18.31
C VAL A 671 -8.86 -12.62 17.01
N ILE A 672 -7.53 -12.66 16.92
CA ILE A 672 -6.80 -12.92 15.70
C ILE A 672 -5.92 -14.16 15.87
N GLN A 673 -6.01 -15.08 14.93
CA GLN A 673 -5.16 -16.27 14.84
C GLN A 673 -4.70 -16.47 13.39
N GLY A 674 -3.49 -16.02 13.07
CA GLY A 674 -3.00 -15.96 11.70
C GLY A 674 -3.82 -14.99 10.87
N GLU A 675 -4.38 -15.46 9.74
CA GLU A 675 -5.27 -14.68 8.88
C GLU A 675 -6.75 -14.73 9.32
N ARG A 676 -7.07 -15.56 10.28
CA ARG A 676 -8.43 -15.65 10.82
C ARG A 676 -8.66 -14.54 11.83
N ILE A 677 -9.69 -13.74 11.60
CA ILE A 677 -10.12 -12.64 12.45
C ILE A 677 -11.56 -12.92 12.87
N ASP A 678 -11.77 -13.15 14.16
CA ASP A 678 -13.09 -13.28 14.76
C ASP A 678 -13.39 -11.94 15.49
N SER A 679 -14.17 -11.07 14.88
CA SER A 679 -14.52 -9.74 15.42
C SER A 679 -16.01 -9.63 15.68
N HIS A 680 -16.38 -8.95 16.77
CA HIS A 680 -17.77 -8.76 17.17
C HIS A 680 -17.96 -7.48 18.00
N ASP A 681 -19.22 -7.11 18.24
CA ASP A 681 -19.60 -5.95 19.03
C ASP A 681 -20.19 -6.41 20.38
N THR A 682 -19.42 -6.26 21.45
CA THR A 682 -19.84 -6.66 22.80
C THR A 682 -20.89 -5.71 23.42
N ARG A 683 -21.16 -4.57 22.80
CA ARG A 683 -22.18 -3.60 23.23
C ARG A 683 -23.59 -4.03 22.80
N ILE A 684 -23.69 -4.84 21.76
CA ILE A 684 -24.92 -5.44 21.28
C ILE A 684 -25.19 -6.68 22.17
N LYS A 685 -25.89 -6.48 23.29
CA LYS A 685 -26.37 -7.65 24.08
C LYS A 685 -27.25 -8.49 23.17
N ALA A 686 -26.87 -9.75 22.99
CA ALA A 686 -27.74 -10.73 22.36
C ALA A 686 -29.10 -10.65 23.06
N VAL A 687 -30.15 -10.26 22.34
CA VAL A 687 -31.51 -10.36 22.84
C VAL A 687 -31.74 -11.84 23.00
N VAL A 688 -31.51 -12.35 24.22
CA VAL A 688 -31.99 -13.69 24.57
C VAL A 688 -33.51 -13.61 24.37
N PRO A 689 -34.08 -14.33 23.39
CA PRO A 689 -35.50 -14.28 23.22
C PRO A 689 -36.07 -14.77 24.52
N THR A 690 -36.69 -13.85 25.26
CA THR A 690 -37.50 -14.21 26.44
C THR A 690 -38.43 -15.28 25.98
N PRO A 691 -38.45 -16.47 26.58
CA PRO A 691 -39.37 -17.51 26.12
C PRO A 691 -40.77 -16.89 26.15
N THR A 692 -41.30 -16.59 24.99
CA THR A 692 -42.67 -16.10 24.85
C THR A 692 -43.55 -17.10 25.58
N PRO A 693 -44.37 -16.71 26.56
CA PRO A 693 -45.29 -17.67 27.20
C PRO A 693 -46.06 -18.31 26.10
N THR A 694 -45.97 -19.61 26.03
CA THR A 694 -46.66 -20.45 25.02
C THR A 694 -48.12 -20.03 24.98
N PRO A 695 -48.62 -19.42 23.90
CA PRO A 695 -50.05 -19.18 23.79
C PRO A 695 -50.71 -20.55 23.79
N THR A 696 -51.62 -20.80 24.72
CA THR A 696 -52.52 -21.94 24.70
C THR A 696 -53.14 -21.99 23.33
N ALA A 697 -52.86 -23.06 22.58
CA ALA A 697 -53.25 -23.23 21.21
C ALA A 697 -54.77 -23.07 21.03
N PRO A 698 -55.23 -22.26 20.05
CA PRO A 698 -56.50 -22.51 19.41
C PRO A 698 -56.31 -23.66 18.45
N THR A 699 -57.00 -24.75 18.72
CA THR A 699 -57.21 -25.84 17.79
C THR A 699 -57.85 -25.33 16.50
N ALA A 700 -57.07 -25.19 15.40
CA ALA A 700 -57.51 -25.28 14.01
C ALA A 700 -56.38 -24.81 13.08
N ASP A 701 -55.58 -25.72 12.56
CA ASP A 701 -55.10 -25.71 11.17
C ASP A 701 -54.28 -26.98 10.82
N SER A 702 -54.78 -28.13 11.18
CA SER A 702 -54.23 -29.43 10.71
C SER A 702 -54.58 -29.74 9.23
N GLN A 703 -55.33 -28.90 8.54
CA GLN A 703 -55.76 -29.17 7.14
C GLN A 703 -54.78 -28.67 6.08
N ARG A 704 -53.94 -27.67 6.31
CA ARG A 704 -53.02 -27.17 5.28
C ARG A 704 -51.76 -28.00 5.10
N THR A 705 -51.23 -28.56 6.16
CA THR A 705 -50.06 -29.46 6.08
C THR A 705 -50.35 -30.78 5.40
N SER A 706 -51.58 -31.31 5.52
CA SER A 706 -52.00 -32.51 4.85
C SER A 706 -52.14 -32.37 3.32
N ILE A 707 -52.54 -31.20 2.84
CA ILE A 707 -52.66 -30.92 1.39
C ILE A 707 -51.33 -30.87 0.69
N PHE A 708 -50.33 -30.23 1.27
CA PHE A 708 -48.95 -30.19 0.71
C PHE A 708 -48.30 -31.59 0.70
N LEU A 709 -48.53 -32.40 1.72
CA LEU A 709 -48.02 -33.75 1.79
C LEU A 709 -48.71 -34.68 0.74
N LEU A 710 -50.01 -34.50 0.51
CA LEU A 710 -50.76 -35.23 -0.53
C LEU A 710 -50.32 -34.79 -1.95
N ILE A 711 -50.06 -33.52 -2.18
CA ILE A 711 -49.54 -33.01 -3.45
C ILE A 711 -48.12 -33.55 -3.70
N ALA A 712 -47.25 -33.53 -2.71
CA ALA A 712 -45.90 -34.08 -2.84
C ALA A 712 -45.90 -35.59 -3.12
N LEU A 713 -46.74 -36.36 -2.44
CA LEU A 713 -46.90 -37.81 -2.70
C LEU A 713 -47.48 -38.11 -4.07
N SER A 714 -48.43 -37.30 -4.56
CA SER A 714 -49.00 -37.48 -5.91
C SER A 714 -47.98 -37.17 -7.03
N VAL A 715 -47.10 -36.17 -6.85
CA VAL A 715 -46.02 -35.87 -7.81
C VAL A 715 -44.99 -37.00 -7.85
N VAL A 716 -44.59 -37.53 -6.70
CA VAL A 716 -43.69 -38.69 -6.62
C VAL A 716 -44.31 -39.93 -7.27
N GLY A 717 -45.63 -40.17 -7.05
CA GLY A 717 -46.36 -41.25 -7.68
C GLY A 717 -46.39 -41.14 -9.22
N LEU A 718 -46.61 -39.95 -9.76
CA LEU A 718 -46.59 -39.67 -11.20
C LEU A 718 -45.20 -39.89 -11.84
N ILE A 719 -44.15 -39.51 -11.15
CA ILE A 719 -42.76 -39.72 -11.61
C ILE A 719 -42.45 -41.23 -11.64
N LEU A 720 -42.84 -41.97 -10.62
CA LEU A 720 -42.67 -43.44 -10.58
C LEU A 720 -43.46 -44.17 -11.68
N LEU A 721 -44.74 -43.78 -11.90
CA LEU A 721 -45.54 -44.29 -12.99
C LEU A 721 -44.98 -44.01 -14.37
N GLY A 722 -44.45 -42.74 -14.55
CA GLY A 722 -43.76 -42.36 -15.78
C GLY A 722 -42.48 -43.17 -16.01
N GLY A 723 -41.73 -43.44 -14.96
CA GLY A 723 -40.52 -44.26 -14.99
C GLY A 723 -40.86 -45.74 -15.36
N ILE A 724 -41.90 -46.31 -14.76
CA ILE A 724 -42.34 -47.65 -15.06
C ILE A 724 -42.85 -47.76 -16.51
N LEU A 725 -43.62 -46.76 -16.97
CA LEU A 725 -44.12 -46.71 -18.35
C LEU A 725 -42.94 -46.57 -19.34
N TYR A 726 -41.95 -45.76 -19.01
CA TYR A 726 -40.76 -45.63 -19.83
C TYR A 726 -39.95 -46.93 -19.91
N LEU A 727 -39.78 -47.65 -18.80
CA LEU A 727 -39.10 -48.92 -18.76
C LEU A 727 -39.89 -50.02 -19.51
N PHE A 728 -41.23 -49.98 -19.43
CA PHE A 728 -42.11 -50.92 -20.16
C PHE A 728 -42.01 -50.61 -21.67
N LEU A 729 -42.05 -49.37 -22.10
CA LEU A 729 -41.93 -49.02 -23.52
C LEU A 729 -40.53 -49.35 -24.05
N TRP A 730 -39.49 -49.12 -23.23
CA TRP A 730 -38.12 -49.47 -23.56
C TRP A 730 -37.94 -51.01 -23.68
N TRP A 731 -38.52 -51.77 -22.77
CA TRP A 731 -38.51 -53.24 -22.82
C TRP A 731 -39.32 -53.80 -24.04
N ARG A 732 -40.40 -53.15 -24.38
CA ARG A 732 -41.23 -53.51 -25.56
C ARG A 732 -40.46 -53.20 -26.86
N ARG A 733 -39.73 -52.14 -26.93
CA ARG A 733 -38.84 -51.78 -28.09
C ARG A 733 -37.69 -52.75 -28.24
N ARG A 734 -37.21 -53.41 -27.21
CA ARG A 734 -36.14 -54.40 -27.29
C ARG A 734 -36.60 -55.76 -27.85
N LYS A 735 -37.87 -56.04 -27.81
CA LYS A 735 -38.43 -57.33 -28.30
C LYS A 735 -38.78 -57.39 -29.80
N THR A 736 -38.62 -56.27 -30.51
CA THR A 736 -38.84 -56.20 -31.95
C THR A 736 -37.53 -55.89 -32.71
N LYS A 737 -36.66 -56.86 -32.78
CA LYS A 737 -35.64 -56.92 -33.83
C LYS A 737 -36.03 -58.11 -34.74
N PRO A 738 -36.27 -57.87 -36.05
CA PRO A 738 -36.40 -58.95 -37.01
C PRO A 738 -35.01 -59.49 -37.33
N VAL A 739 -34.98 -60.80 -37.45
CA VAL A 739 -33.88 -61.65 -37.94
C VAL A 739 -33.66 -61.30 -39.41
N ALA A 740 -32.43 -60.90 -39.78
CA ALA A 740 -32.03 -60.81 -41.20
C ALA A 740 -31.45 -62.15 -41.65
N ALA A 741 -31.96 -62.66 -42.72
CA ALA A 741 -31.37 -63.75 -43.47
C ALA A 741 -30.37 -63.28 -44.52
N PRO A 742 -29.41 -64.09 -44.94
CA PRO A 742 -28.20 -63.70 -45.66
C PRO A 742 -28.23 -63.79 -47.18
N GLY A 743 -27.31 -63.05 -47.82
CA GLY A 743 -26.84 -63.38 -49.18
C GLY A 743 -27.22 -62.30 -50.23
N ILE A 744 -26.37 -61.74 -50.96
CA ILE A 744 -25.53 -62.21 -52.06
C ILE A 744 -24.68 -61.02 -52.53
N ASN A 745 -23.45 -61.30 -52.93
CA ASN A 745 -22.50 -60.49 -53.68
C ASN A 745 -23.07 -59.72 -54.85
N GLU A 746 -22.51 -58.55 -55.12
CA GLU A 746 -21.81 -58.25 -56.39
C GLU A 746 -21.17 -56.87 -56.32
N GLN A 747 -19.89 -56.85 -56.62
CA GLN A 747 -19.08 -55.76 -57.15
C GLN A 747 -19.31 -55.67 -58.66
N PRO A 748 -18.69 -54.75 -59.48
CA PRO A 748 -18.22 -53.38 -59.24
C PRO A 748 -18.64 -52.37 -60.33
N GLU A 749 -17.87 -51.21 -60.38
CA GLU A 749 -17.70 -50.25 -61.50
C GLU A 749 -18.64 -49.05 -61.53
N ASN A 750 -18.14 -47.88 -61.28
CA ASN A 750 -17.27 -46.91 -61.98
C ASN A 750 -16.96 -45.74 -61.06
#